data_3b4d9b6d56388e3a639876927dae17b4
#
_entry.id   3b4d9b6d56388e3a639876927dae17b4
#
_cell.length_a   1.000
_cell.length_b   1.000
_cell.length_c   1.000
_cell.angle_alpha   90.00
_cell.angle_beta   90.00
_cell.angle_gamma   90.00
#
_symmetry.space_group_name_H-M   'P 1'
#
loop_
_entity.id
_entity.type
_entity.pdbx_description
1 polymer ?
#
loop_
_entity_poly.entity_id
_entity_poly.type
_entity_poly.pdbx_seq_one_letter_code
_entity_poly.pdbx_strand_id
1 'polypeptide(L)'
;LPLYEFTEKAYLDYSMYVILDRALPYIGDGLKPVQRRIVYAMSELGLSAASKHKKSARTVGDVLGKYHPHGDSACYEAMVLMAQPFSYRYPLVDGQGNWGSPDDPKSFAAMRYTESRLAPYAEVLLGELGQGTVNWIPNFDGTMQEPEMLPARLPNVLLNGGTGIAVGMATDILPHNLNEVASACIRLLDKPKSTLEDICEHIKGPDFPTEAEIITPRAEILEAYRTGHGNIRQRAVYEVEDGDIIITALPYQVSGNKVLEQIAQQMTAKKLPMVEDLRDESDHENPTRIVIVPRSNRINKEDLMKHLFATTDLERSYRINMNVIGINGRPQVKDLLLLLNEWLKFRTVTVRRRLQWRLDKVNKRLHILEGLLIAFLNIDEVIAIIRENDKPKPVLMQRFKISDEQAEAILELKLRHLAKLEEMKIRGEQEELATEREQLEKILGSATRLKTLIKKEIVADAEKYGDERRSPIIERESAQAMDETALISSDPITVVLSKKGWVRAAKGHEIDARKLNYKAGDEYQDSACGKSNQLAVFMDSTGRAYTLPAHKLPSARGQGEPLTSYFNIPSGAVFISAMIGAPDDLYLLGSDFGYGFVVRLGDIQARTKNGKAVLNVGKQAKALPAVPVRDIEHDYIVAITTEGHMLVTELAELPQMARGKGNKIINVPAARLKSGEESVCALSLIQDGEKMTVHSGKKYKNMKPDEVDSYYGERGRRGLKLPRGYRSVDRLEVEQNPHVEE
;
A
#
# COMPACT_ATOMS: atom_id res chain seq x y z
N LEU A 1 -26.72 18.73 30.10
CA LEU A 1 -25.41 18.07 29.98
C LEU A 1 -24.37 19.10 29.55
N PRO A 2 -23.17 19.15 30.16
CA PRO A 2 -22.07 19.97 29.70
C PRO A 2 -21.72 19.65 28.25
N LEU A 3 -21.29 20.64 27.46
CA LEU A 3 -20.99 20.46 26.04
C LEU A 3 -19.93 19.36 25.79
N TYR A 4 -18.90 19.27 26.64
CA TYR A 4 -17.85 18.28 26.50
C TYR A 4 -18.37 16.82 26.70
N GLU A 5 -19.25 16.60 27.69
CA GLU A 5 -19.87 15.29 27.93
C GLU A 5 -20.79 14.87 26.77
N PHE A 6 -21.55 15.82 26.24
CA PHE A 6 -22.41 15.59 25.08
C PHE A 6 -21.55 15.24 23.84
N THR A 7 -20.47 16.00 23.61
CA THR A 7 -19.58 15.80 22.46
C THR A 7 -18.86 14.45 22.55
N GLU A 8 -18.34 14.11 23.74
CA GLU A 8 -17.67 12.82 23.98
C GLU A 8 -18.62 11.66 23.70
N LYS A 9 -19.82 11.69 24.26
CA LYS A 9 -20.82 10.63 24.05
C LYS A 9 -21.25 10.53 22.58
N ALA A 10 -21.58 11.65 21.94
CA ALA A 10 -22.00 11.69 20.56
C ALA A 10 -20.88 11.19 19.61
N TYR A 11 -19.63 11.54 19.91
CA TYR A 11 -18.48 11.08 19.12
C TYR A 11 -18.22 9.58 19.32
N LEU A 12 -18.37 9.06 20.54
CA LEU A 12 -18.25 7.64 20.83
C LEU A 12 -19.34 6.83 20.09
N ASP A 13 -20.59 7.26 20.21
CA ASP A 13 -21.73 6.60 19.55
C ASP A 13 -21.55 6.60 18.02
N TYR A 14 -21.14 7.74 17.46
CA TYR A 14 -20.82 7.84 16.04
C TYR A 14 -19.65 6.94 15.63
N SER A 15 -18.59 6.91 16.42
CA SER A 15 -17.42 6.06 16.17
C SER A 15 -17.78 4.59 16.16
N MET A 16 -18.57 4.14 17.14
CA MET A 16 -19.06 2.76 17.22
C MET A 16 -19.94 2.41 16.02
N TYR A 17 -20.83 3.30 15.62
CA TYR A 17 -21.64 3.11 14.41
C TYR A 17 -20.78 2.98 13.15
N VAL A 18 -19.82 3.88 12.95
CA VAL A 18 -18.94 3.84 11.76
C VAL A 18 -18.10 2.56 11.71
N ILE A 19 -17.65 2.06 12.86
CA ILE A 19 -16.86 0.83 12.93
C ILE A 19 -17.73 -0.41 12.67
N LEU A 20 -18.83 -0.56 13.40
CA LEU A 20 -19.61 -1.80 13.42
C LEU A 20 -20.63 -1.89 12.28
N ASP A 21 -21.24 -0.75 11.90
CA ASP A 21 -22.39 -0.73 11.00
C ASP A 21 -22.13 0.00 9.66
N ARG A 22 -20.88 0.31 9.33
CA ARG A 22 -20.60 1.05 8.09
C ARG A 22 -19.32 0.62 7.37
N ALA A 23 -18.16 0.66 8.03
CA ALA A 23 -16.87 0.63 7.36
C ALA A 23 -16.22 -0.75 7.27
N LEU A 24 -16.40 -1.60 8.28
CA LEU A 24 -15.75 -2.90 8.34
C LEU A 24 -16.68 -4.03 7.86
N PRO A 25 -16.13 -5.01 7.10
CA PRO A 25 -16.89 -6.19 6.71
C PRO A 25 -17.02 -7.17 7.89
N TYR A 26 -18.14 -7.92 7.90
CA TYR A 26 -18.31 -9.04 8.81
C TYR A 26 -17.59 -10.29 8.27
N ILE A 27 -16.90 -11.02 9.13
CA ILE A 27 -16.08 -12.17 8.73
C ILE A 27 -16.89 -13.28 8.05
N GLY A 28 -18.14 -13.49 8.47
CA GLY A 28 -18.99 -14.57 7.97
C GLY A 28 -19.35 -14.42 6.50
N ASP A 29 -19.88 -13.27 6.09
CA ASP A 29 -20.32 -13.02 4.72
C ASP A 29 -19.42 -12.09 3.92
N GLY A 30 -18.43 -11.44 4.57
CA GLY A 30 -17.48 -10.55 3.93
C GLY A 30 -18.09 -9.24 3.43
N LEU A 31 -19.27 -8.85 3.92
CA LEU A 31 -20.02 -7.71 3.43
C LEU A 31 -20.09 -6.59 4.48
N LYS A 32 -20.09 -5.37 3.99
CA LYS A 32 -20.54 -4.19 4.73
C LYS A 32 -22.06 -4.15 4.77
N PRO A 33 -22.69 -3.47 5.75
CA PRO A 33 -24.15 -3.41 5.83
C PRO A 33 -24.85 -2.95 4.56
N VAL A 34 -24.35 -1.90 3.89
CA VAL A 34 -24.94 -1.43 2.62
C VAL A 34 -24.89 -2.48 1.52
N GLN A 35 -23.79 -3.23 1.40
CA GLN A 35 -23.65 -4.29 0.41
C GLN A 35 -24.59 -5.47 0.69
N ARG A 36 -24.70 -5.86 1.96
CA ARG A 36 -25.62 -6.92 2.41
C ARG A 36 -27.06 -6.55 2.11
N ARG A 37 -27.47 -5.33 2.39
CA ARG A 37 -28.81 -4.81 2.13
C ARG A 37 -29.14 -4.72 0.65
N ILE A 38 -28.17 -4.35 -0.20
CA ILE A 38 -28.34 -4.37 -1.65
C ILE A 38 -28.58 -5.80 -2.16
N VAL A 39 -27.72 -6.74 -1.79
CA VAL A 39 -27.82 -8.14 -2.23
C VAL A 39 -29.12 -8.77 -1.74
N TYR A 40 -29.50 -8.52 -0.49
CA TYR A 40 -30.76 -8.99 0.08
C TYR A 40 -31.98 -8.38 -0.60
N ALA A 41 -32.01 -7.07 -0.80
CA ALA A 41 -33.14 -6.41 -1.49
C ALA A 41 -33.31 -6.91 -2.92
N MET A 42 -32.22 -7.15 -3.66
CA MET A 42 -32.27 -7.74 -4.99
C MET A 42 -32.85 -9.16 -4.96
N SER A 43 -32.55 -9.95 -3.94
CA SER A 43 -33.13 -11.27 -3.72
C SER A 43 -34.65 -11.19 -3.48
N GLU A 44 -35.09 -10.28 -2.62
CA GLU A 44 -36.53 -10.06 -2.31
C GLU A 44 -37.30 -9.55 -3.55
N LEU A 45 -36.67 -8.78 -4.40
CA LEU A 45 -37.22 -8.33 -5.69
C LEU A 45 -37.27 -9.43 -6.76
N GLY A 46 -36.79 -10.64 -6.46
CA GLY A 46 -36.72 -11.75 -7.40
C GLY A 46 -35.72 -11.56 -8.54
N LEU A 47 -34.70 -10.75 -8.33
CA LEU A 47 -33.64 -10.43 -9.30
C LEU A 47 -32.54 -11.49 -9.29
N SER A 48 -32.87 -12.76 -9.40
CA SER A 48 -31.89 -13.85 -9.50
C SER A 48 -31.08 -13.75 -10.81
N ALA A 49 -29.96 -14.47 -10.88
CA ALA A 49 -29.12 -14.53 -12.08
C ALA A 49 -29.86 -15.02 -13.35
N ALA A 50 -30.96 -15.80 -13.18
CA ALA A 50 -31.80 -16.27 -14.28
C ALA A 50 -32.90 -15.28 -14.67
N SER A 51 -33.15 -14.24 -13.86
CA SER A 51 -34.21 -13.26 -14.13
C SER A 51 -33.78 -12.23 -15.18
N LYS A 52 -34.74 -11.46 -15.71
CA LYS A 52 -34.44 -10.32 -16.57
C LYS A 52 -33.88 -9.18 -15.72
N HIS A 53 -32.95 -8.43 -16.28
CA HIS A 53 -32.45 -7.18 -15.66
C HIS A 53 -33.62 -6.21 -15.43
N LYS A 54 -33.51 -5.43 -14.36
CA LYS A 54 -34.43 -4.36 -14.00
C LYS A 54 -33.67 -3.06 -13.75
N LYS A 55 -34.32 -1.92 -13.92
CA LYS A 55 -33.72 -0.60 -13.67
C LYS A 55 -33.07 -0.55 -12.29
N SER A 56 -31.83 -0.13 -12.22
CA SER A 56 -31.06 -0.02 -10.98
C SER A 56 -31.73 0.89 -9.96
N ALA A 57 -32.41 1.93 -10.43
CA ALA A 57 -33.19 2.84 -9.58
C ALA A 57 -34.25 2.11 -8.73
N ARG A 58 -34.83 1.00 -9.23
CA ARG A 58 -35.78 0.19 -8.47
C ARG A 58 -35.10 -0.47 -7.27
N THR A 59 -33.94 -1.09 -7.47
CA THR A 59 -33.17 -1.71 -6.39
C THR A 59 -32.74 -0.68 -5.36
N VAL A 60 -32.18 0.45 -5.81
CA VAL A 60 -31.75 1.55 -4.91
C VAL A 60 -32.94 2.08 -4.10
N GLY A 61 -34.09 2.33 -4.76
CA GLY A 61 -35.30 2.79 -4.07
C GLY A 61 -35.80 1.82 -2.99
N ASP A 62 -35.77 0.52 -3.28
CA ASP A 62 -36.15 -0.53 -2.31
C ASP A 62 -35.19 -0.61 -1.13
N VAL A 63 -33.90 -0.52 -1.39
CA VAL A 63 -32.85 -0.54 -0.33
C VAL A 63 -33.03 0.66 0.60
N LEU A 64 -33.20 1.85 0.06
CA LEU A 64 -33.35 3.07 0.85
C LEU A 64 -34.67 3.10 1.63
N GLY A 65 -35.73 2.69 0.97
CA GLY A 65 -37.07 2.73 1.58
C GLY A 65 -37.29 1.69 2.65
N LYS A 66 -36.58 0.54 2.62
CA LYS A 66 -36.83 -0.59 3.49
C LYS A 66 -35.72 -0.86 4.51
N TYR A 67 -34.44 -0.67 4.13
CA TYR A 67 -33.32 -1.20 4.92
C TYR A 67 -32.22 -0.21 5.23
N HIS A 68 -31.93 0.76 4.35
CA HIS A 68 -30.71 1.58 4.46
C HIS A 68 -31.02 3.08 4.28
N PRO A 69 -31.40 3.81 5.34
CA PRO A 69 -31.86 5.21 5.27
C PRO A 69 -30.68 6.19 5.12
N HIS A 70 -29.93 6.08 4.02
CA HIS A 70 -28.78 6.92 3.70
C HIS A 70 -28.89 7.46 2.25
N GLY A 71 -27.87 8.18 1.76
CA GLY A 71 -27.89 8.77 0.43
C GLY A 71 -27.96 7.72 -0.71
N ASP A 72 -28.80 8.00 -1.70
CA ASP A 72 -29.00 7.18 -2.90
C ASP A 72 -27.74 7.01 -3.72
N SER A 73 -26.94 8.08 -3.86
CA SER A 73 -25.67 8.04 -4.58
C SER A 73 -24.69 7.04 -3.96
N ALA A 74 -24.54 7.06 -2.63
CA ALA A 74 -23.64 6.13 -1.95
C ALA A 74 -24.09 4.65 -2.08
N CYS A 75 -25.41 4.42 -2.01
CA CYS A 75 -25.98 3.09 -2.22
C CYS A 75 -25.73 2.61 -3.66
N TYR A 76 -25.97 3.47 -4.65
CA TYR A 76 -25.74 3.14 -6.05
C TYR A 76 -24.26 2.94 -6.38
N GLU A 77 -23.36 3.77 -5.85
CA GLU A 77 -21.91 3.57 -6.00
C GLU A 77 -21.44 2.23 -5.43
N ALA A 78 -21.96 1.81 -4.28
CA ALA A 78 -21.67 0.48 -3.73
C ALA A 78 -22.15 -0.63 -4.66
N MET A 79 -23.34 -0.49 -5.26
CA MET A 79 -23.88 -1.44 -6.23
C MET A 79 -23.03 -1.48 -7.51
N VAL A 80 -22.57 -0.32 -7.99
CA VAL A 80 -21.69 -0.21 -9.17
C VAL A 80 -20.38 -0.98 -8.94
N LEU A 81 -19.72 -0.78 -7.79
CA LEU A 81 -18.50 -1.51 -7.48
C LEU A 81 -18.70 -3.03 -7.49
N MET A 82 -19.81 -3.52 -6.93
CA MET A 82 -20.13 -4.95 -6.92
C MET A 82 -20.43 -5.52 -8.31
N ALA A 83 -20.72 -4.67 -9.31
CA ALA A 83 -20.97 -5.07 -10.69
C ALA A 83 -19.72 -4.99 -11.60
N GLN A 84 -18.68 -4.29 -11.17
CA GLN A 84 -17.49 -4.08 -12.00
C GLN A 84 -16.53 -5.28 -11.93
N PRO A 85 -16.30 -6.01 -13.03
CA PRO A 85 -15.39 -7.18 -13.04
C PRO A 85 -13.91 -6.81 -12.88
N PHE A 86 -13.56 -5.53 -13.04
CA PHE A 86 -12.23 -4.98 -12.79
C PHE A 86 -12.05 -4.45 -11.36
N SER A 87 -13.14 -4.36 -10.56
CA SER A 87 -13.11 -3.96 -9.16
C SER A 87 -13.31 -5.15 -8.22
N TYR A 88 -14.19 -6.07 -8.58
CA TYR A 88 -14.50 -7.28 -7.82
C TYR A 88 -13.93 -8.52 -8.53
N ARG A 89 -13.23 -9.36 -7.79
CA ARG A 89 -12.69 -10.62 -8.32
C ARG A 89 -13.83 -11.60 -8.68
N TYR A 90 -14.91 -11.59 -7.88
CA TYR A 90 -16.15 -12.35 -8.08
C TYR A 90 -17.35 -11.40 -7.91
N PRO A 91 -17.81 -10.76 -9.00
CA PRO A 91 -18.92 -9.81 -8.94
C PRO A 91 -20.18 -10.39 -8.34
N LEU A 92 -20.91 -9.59 -7.56
CA LEU A 92 -22.18 -9.97 -6.94
C LEU A 92 -23.39 -9.46 -7.73
N VAL A 93 -23.19 -8.42 -8.55
CA VAL A 93 -24.21 -7.81 -9.40
C VAL A 93 -23.83 -8.01 -10.86
N ASP A 94 -24.80 -8.36 -11.68
CA ASP A 94 -24.71 -8.43 -13.14
C ASP A 94 -25.42 -7.19 -13.70
N GLY A 95 -24.63 -6.28 -14.30
CA GLY A 95 -25.08 -5.01 -14.80
C GLY A 95 -25.19 -4.94 -16.31
N GLN A 96 -26.22 -4.24 -16.80
CA GLN A 96 -26.39 -3.94 -18.22
C GLN A 96 -26.42 -2.40 -18.42
N GLY A 97 -25.66 -1.92 -19.40
CA GLY A 97 -25.46 -0.51 -19.64
C GLY A 97 -24.05 -0.05 -19.28
N ASN A 98 -23.86 1.23 -19.05
CA ASN A 98 -22.54 1.78 -18.65
C ASN A 98 -22.36 1.73 -17.12
N TRP A 99 -21.51 0.83 -16.69
CA TRP A 99 -21.11 0.64 -15.28
C TRP A 99 -19.67 1.11 -14.99
N GLY A 100 -19.15 2.02 -15.80
CA GLY A 100 -17.75 2.48 -15.73
C GLY A 100 -16.80 1.60 -16.52
N SER A 101 -15.56 1.99 -16.55
CA SER A 101 -14.46 1.27 -17.20
C SER A 101 -13.23 1.19 -16.29
N PRO A 102 -12.24 0.34 -16.58
CA PRO A 102 -10.97 0.34 -15.86
C PRO A 102 -10.27 1.70 -15.85
N ASP A 103 -10.40 2.48 -16.93
CA ASP A 103 -9.79 3.80 -17.06
C ASP A 103 -10.51 4.87 -16.24
N ASP A 104 -11.83 4.76 -16.14
CA ASP A 104 -12.65 5.65 -15.31
C ASP A 104 -13.76 4.87 -14.61
N PRO A 105 -13.44 4.25 -13.45
CA PRO A 105 -14.40 3.47 -12.68
C PRO A 105 -15.59 4.28 -12.16
N LYS A 106 -15.47 5.61 -12.10
CA LYS A 106 -16.52 6.50 -11.60
C LYS A 106 -17.39 7.11 -12.69
N SER A 107 -17.04 6.94 -13.96
CA SER A 107 -17.82 7.40 -15.11
C SER A 107 -18.89 6.37 -15.52
N PHE A 108 -19.77 6.04 -14.61
CA PHE A 108 -20.94 5.18 -14.85
C PHE A 108 -22.21 6.01 -15.07
N ALA A 109 -23.16 5.45 -15.82
CA ALA A 109 -24.43 6.11 -16.07
C ALA A 109 -25.30 6.18 -14.80
N ALA A 110 -26.17 7.19 -14.72
CA ALA A 110 -27.11 7.31 -13.62
C ALA A 110 -28.04 6.08 -13.51
N MET A 111 -28.47 5.73 -12.30
CA MET A 111 -29.24 4.52 -11.98
C MET A 111 -30.55 4.38 -12.78
N ARG A 112 -31.08 5.45 -13.34
CA ARG A 112 -32.28 5.43 -14.22
C ARG A 112 -31.99 4.85 -15.61
N TYR A 113 -30.71 4.83 -16.04
CA TYR A 113 -30.31 4.29 -17.35
C TYR A 113 -29.77 2.87 -17.26
N THR A 114 -29.12 2.50 -16.15
CA THR A 114 -28.56 1.16 -15.98
C THR A 114 -29.62 0.16 -15.53
N GLU A 115 -29.37 -1.10 -15.85
CA GLU A 115 -30.19 -2.24 -15.41
C GLU A 115 -29.31 -3.26 -14.69
N SER A 116 -29.87 -3.98 -13.73
CA SER A 116 -29.13 -4.89 -12.87
C SER A 116 -29.96 -6.11 -12.47
N ARG A 117 -29.26 -7.17 -12.14
CA ARG A 117 -29.72 -8.37 -11.45
C ARG A 117 -28.56 -8.94 -10.63
N LEU A 118 -28.81 -9.97 -9.82
CA LEU A 118 -27.75 -10.69 -9.11
C LEU A 118 -26.88 -11.46 -10.09
N ALA A 119 -25.57 -11.47 -9.85
CA ALA A 119 -24.64 -12.32 -10.57
C ALA A 119 -24.76 -13.79 -10.09
N PRO A 120 -24.35 -14.79 -10.88
CA PRO A 120 -24.41 -16.19 -10.47
C PRO A 120 -23.70 -16.48 -9.14
N TYR A 121 -22.58 -15.83 -8.89
CA TYR A 121 -21.81 -15.98 -7.64
C TYR A 121 -22.57 -15.52 -6.38
N ALA A 122 -23.53 -14.59 -6.50
CA ALA A 122 -24.34 -14.14 -5.35
C ALA A 122 -25.13 -15.28 -4.69
N GLU A 123 -25.40 -16.39 -5.41
CA GLU A 123 -26.02 -17.59 -4.88
C GLU A 123 -25.21 -18.23 -3.73
N VAL A 124 -23.89 -18.04 -3.71
CA VAL A 124 -23.01 -18.47 -2.62
C VAL A 124 -23.39 -17.80 -1.29
N LEU A 125 -23.93 -16.59 -1.34
CA LEU A 125 -24.35 -15.80 -0.17
C LEU A 125 -25.81 -16.01 0.21
N LEU A 126 -26.68 -16.29 -0.78
CA LEU A 126 -28.14 -16.25 -0.61
C LEU A 126 -28.80 -17.63 -0.56
N GLY A 127 -28.18 -18.64 -1.14
CA GLY A 127 -28.84 -19.93 -1.42
C GLY A 127 -29.40 -20.68 -0.20
N GLU A 128 -28.92 -20.35 0.99
CA GLU A 128 -29.40 -20.97 2.24
C GLU A 128 -30.19 -20.01 3.14
N LEU A 129 -30.47 -18.77 2.70
CA LEU A 129 -31.06 -17.73 3.55
C LEU A 129 -32.43 -18.13 4.15
N GLY A 130 -33.28 -18.77 3.38
CA GLY A 130 -34.63 -19.22 3.82
C GLY A 130 -34.65 -20.50 4.68
N GLN A 131 -33.47 -20.99 5.12
CA GLN A 131 -33.32 -22.31 5.76
C GLN A 131 -32.92 -22.23 7.23
N GLY A 132 -33.38 -21.21 7.96
CA GLY A 132 -33.12 -21.03 9.38
C GLY A 132 -31.65 -20.75 9.75
N THR A 133 -30.84 -20.36 8.79
CA THR A 133 -29.38 -20.21 8.90
C THR A 133 -28.94 -18.93 9.61
N VAL A 134 -29.75 -17.89 9.57
CA VAL A 134 -29.42 -16.55 10.07
C VAL A 134 -30.42 -16.07 11.11
N ASN A 135 -30.01 -15.07 11.88
CA ASN A 135 -30.93 -14.29 12.70
C ASN A 135 -31.56 -13.19 11.85
N TRP A 136 -32.80 -12.86 12.20
CA TRP A 136 -33.55 -11.77 11.60
C TRP A 136 -33.66 -10.64 12.61
N ILE A 137 -33.33 -9.44 12.20
CA ILE A 137 -33.38 -8.24 13.01
C ILE A 137 -34.38 -7.25 12.40
N PRO A 138 -35.01 -6.40 13.23
CA PRO A 138 -35.84 -5.33 12.70
C PRO A 138 -35.02 -4.39 11.81
N ASN A 139 -35.61 -3.92 10.72
CA ASN A 139 -35.05 -2.84 9.92
C ASN A 139 -35.08 -1.50 10.71
N PHE A 140 -34.61 -0.41 10.11
CA PHE A 140 -34.42 0.90 10.78
C PHE A 140 -35.73 1.49 11.38
N ASP A 141 -36.90 1.18 10.82
CA ASP A 141 -38.21 1.67 11.31
C ASP A 141 -39.03 0.59 12.06
N GLY A 142 -38.51 -0.61 12.19
CA GLY A 142 -39.15 -1.74 12.86
C GLY A 142 -40.35 -2.37 12.13
N THR A 143 -40.63 -1.96 10.89
CA THR A 143 -41.79 -2.44 10.11
C THR A 143 -41.51 -3.74 9.38
N MET A 144 -40.24 -4.07 9.15
CA MET A 144 -39.81 -5.23 8.41
C MET A 144 -38.64 -5.92 9.12
N GLN A 145 -38.28 -7.10 8.64
CA GLN A 145 -37.11 -7.85 9.12
C GLN A 145 -36.04 -7.88 8.02
N GLU A 146 -34.80 -7.75 8.41
CA GLU A 146 -33.63 -7.96 7.55
C GLU A 146 -32.70 -9.02 8.16
N PRO A 147 -31.91 -9.76 7.34
CA PRO A 147 -30.95 -10.72 7.89
C PRO A 147 -29.79 -9.97 8.53
N GLU A 148 -29.42 -10.38 9.77
CA GLU A 148 -28.25 -9.83 10.46
C GLU A 148 -26.96 -10.06 9.65
N MET A 149 -26.88 -11.20 8.98
CA MET A 149 -25.78 -11.60 8.09
C MET A 149 -26.31 -12.56 7.01
N LEU A 150 -25.54 -12.78 5.94
CA LEU A 150 -25.88 -13.78 4.92
C LEU A 150 -25.14 -15.10 5.20
N PRO A 151 -25.76 -16.25 4.88
CA PRO A 151 -25.21 -17.58 5.14
C PRO A 151 -24.18 -18.00 4.08
N ALA A 152 -23.06 -17.27 3.98
CA ALA A 152 -22.06 -17.50 2.96
C ALA A 152 -21.49 -18.92 3.00
N ARG A 153 -21.47 -19.58 1.83
CA ARG A 153 -20.92 -20.93 1.65
C ARG A 153 -19.42 -20.96 1.40
N LEU A 154 -18.84 -19.81 1.02
CA LEU A 154 -17.41 -19.59 0.82
C LEU A 154 -16.95 -18.33 1.58
N PRO A 155 -15.67 -18.20 1.96
CA PRO A 155 -15.17 -17.05 2.70
C PRO A 155 -15.04 -15.81 1.80
N ASN A 156 -16.17 -15.19 1.47
CA ASN A 156 -16.28 -14.05 0.57
C ASN A 156 -15.40 -12.86 1.02
N VAL A 157 -15.13 -12.73 2.32
CA VAL A 157 -14.22 -11.71 2.88
C VAL A 157 -12.82 -11.77 2.25
N LEU A 158 -12.32 -12.97 1.92
CA LEU A 158 -11.04 -13.16 1.22
C LEU A 158 -11.21 -13.14 -0.29
N LEU A 159 -12.31 -13.69 -0.83
CA LEU A 159 -12.48 -13.84 -2.27
C LEU A 159 -12.63 -12.51 -2.98
N ASN A 160 -13.41 -11.58 -2.43
CA ASN A 160 -13.57 -10.24 -2.98
C ASN A 160 -12.75 -9.18 -2.21
N GLY A 161 -12.32 -9.50 -1.00
CA GLY A 161 -11.66 -8.52 -0.14
C GLY A 161 -12.57 -7.37 0.24
N GLY A 162 -11.96 -6.24 0.57
CA GLY A 162 -12.67 -5.01 0.88
C GLY A 162 -11.78 -3.96 1.51
N THR A 163 -12.09 -2.71 1.24
CA THR A 163 -11.40 -1.56 1.83
C THR A 163 -12.39 -0.71 2.61
N GLY A 164 -11.98 -0.15 3.73
CA GLY A 164 -12.83 0.72 4.53
C GLY A 164 -12.04 1.54 5.52
N ILE A 165 -12.49 2.78 5.73
CA ILE A 165 -11.90 3.70 6.70
C ILE A 165 -12.95 3.97 7.77
N ALA A 166 -12.63 3.60 9.01
CA ALA A 166 -13.43 3.87 10.18
C ALA A 166 -12.72 4.89 11.09
N VAL A 167 -13.32 5.19 12.23
CA VAL A 167 -12.70 6.05 13.23
C VAL A 167 -11.64 5.26 14.00
N GLY A 168 -10.39 5.69 13.89
CA GLY A 168 -9.26 5.06 14.57
C GLY A 168 -8.78 3.72 14.00
N MET A 169 -9.43 3.20 12.95
CA MET A 169 -9.03 1.96 12.29
C MET A 169 -9.44 1.92 10.82
N ALA A 170 -8.79 1.05 10.07
CA ALA A 170 -9.10 0.81 8.67
C ALA A 170 -9.06 -0.68 8.36
N THR A 171 -9.59 -1.08 7.21
CA THR A 171 -9.46 -2.41 6.65
C THR A 171 -9.02 -2.32 5.19
N ASP A 172 -8.08 -3.17 4.80
CA ASP A 172 -7.61 -3.34 3.44
C ASP A 172 -7.35 -4.84 3.21
N ILE A 173 -8.37 -5.57 2.78
CA ILE A 173 -8.29 -6.99 2.49
C ILE A 173 -8.24 -7.14 0.99
N LEU A 174 -7.16 -7.72 0.49
CA LEU A 174 -6.97 -7.96 -0.94
C LEU A 174 -7.75 -9.20 -1.39
N PRO A 175 -8.23 -9.25 -2.65
CA PRO A 175 -8.95 -10.41 -3.18
C PRO A 175 -8.03 -11.62 -3.37
N HIS A 176 -8.61 -12.83 -3.32
CA HIS A 176 -7.90 -14.11 -3.45
C HIS A 176 -8.60 -15.04 -4.43
N ASN A 177 -7.84 -15.99 -4.96
CA ASN A 177 -8.39 -17.01 -5.86
C ASN A 177 -9.28 -18.01 -5.10
N LEU A 178 -10.46 -18.29 -5.65
CA LEU A 178 -11.47 -19.15 -5.02
C LEU A 178 -10.96 -20.58 -4.84
N ASN A 179 -10.32 -21.17 -5.84
CA ASN A 179 -9.81 -22.53 -5.76
C ASN A 179 -8.73 -22.67 -4.69
N GLU A 180 -7.85 -21.69 -4.57
CA GLU A 180 -6.81 -21.64 -3.54
C GLU A 180 -7.41 -21.55 -2.13
N VAL A 181 -8.37 -20.65 -1.93
CA VAL A 181 -9.04 -20.46 -0.63
C VAL A 181 -9.88 -21.68 -0.25
N ALA A 182 -10.62 -22.24 -1.20
CA ALA A 182 -11.40 -23.47 -0.98
C ALA A 182 -10.47 -24.65 -0.59
N SER A 183 -9.36 -24.81 -1.30
CA SER A 183 -8.35 -25.84 -1.00
C SER A 183 -7.76 -25.67 0.41
N ALA A 184 -7.48 -24.44 0.84
CA ALA A 184 -7.01 -24.14 2.20
C ALA A 184 -8.08 -24.47 3.26
N CYS A 185 -9.34 -24.14 3.02
CA CYS A 185 -10.45 -24.51 3.90
C CYS A 185 -10.58 -26.04 4.05
N ILE A 186 -10.45 -26.77 2.94
CA ILE A 186 -10.47 -28.25 2.93
C ILE A 186 -9.31 -28.79 3.74
N ARG A 187 -8.09 -28.23 3.58
CA ARG A 187 -6.91 -28.61 4.37
C ARG A 187 -7.16 -28.46 5.86
N LEU A 188 -7.78 -27.34 6.29
CA LEU A 188 -8.09 -27.10 7.71
C LEU A 188 -9.18 -28.03 8.24
N LEU A 189 -10.17 -28.40 7.41
CA LEU A 189 -11.19 -29.40 7.79
C LEU A 189 -10.56 -30.78 7.96
N ASP A 190 -9.64 -31.19 7.09
CA ASP A 190 -8.96 -32.49 7.16
C ASP A 190 -7.91 -32.51 8.27
N LYS A 191 -7.13 -31.44 8.45
CA LYS A 191 -6.06 -31.29 9.43
C LYS A 191 -6.19 -30.00 10.23
N PRO A 192 -7.01 -29.97 11.29
CA PRO A 192 -7.30 -28.75 12.06
C PRO A 192 -6.08 -28.11 12.76
N LYS A 193 -4.95 -28.83 12.86
CA LYS A 193 -3.71 -28.34 13.44
C LYS A 193 -2.68 -27.88 12.39
N SER A 194 -3.13 -27.65 11.15
CA SER A 194 -2.28 -27.10 10.09
C SER A 194 -1.72 -25.74 10.50
N THR A 195 -0.47 -25.49 10.13
CA THR A 195 0.22 -24.21 10.36
C THR A 195 -0.13 -23.19 9.27
N LEU A 196 0.33 -21.95 9.44
CA LEU A 196 0.18 -20.93 8.40
C LEU A 196 0.92 -21.35 7.12
N GLU A 197 2.10 -21.92 7.26
CA GLU A 197 2.92 -22.42 6.14
C GLU A 197 2.18 -23.49 5.34
N ASP A 198 1.52 -24.46 6.02
CA ASP A 198 0.67 -25.46 5.37
C ASP A 198 -0.48 -24.82 4.55
N ILE A 199 -1.09 -23.77 5.07
CA ILE A 199 -2.18 -23.05 4.40
C ILE A 199 -1.65 -22.25 3.21
N CYS A 200 -0.47 -21.67 3.34
CA CYS A 200 0.18 -20.91 2.27
C CYS A 200 0.78 -21.80 1.16
N GLU A 201 0.77 -23.12 1.30
CA GLU A 201 0.96 -24.04 0.17
C GLU A 201 -0.23 -23.99 -0.81
N HIS A 202 -1.41 -23.70 -0.30
CA HIS A 202 -2.65 -23.56 -1.07
C HIS A 202 -2.90 -22.10 -1.48
N ILE A 203 -2.90 -21.16 -0.54
CA ILE A 203 -3.05 -19.72 -0.80
C ILE A 203 -1.65 -19.13 -1.01
N LYS A 204 -1.27 -18.95 -2.26
CA LYS A 204 0.06 -18.46 -2.62
C LYS A 204 0.24 -16.96 -2.42
N GLY A 205 -0.84 -16.20 -2.50
CA GLY A 205 -0.89 -14.74 -2.40
C GLY A 205 -2.25 -14.21 -2.84
N PRO A 206 -2.47 -12.90 -2.81
CA PRO A 206 -3.65 -12.28 -3.39
C PRO A 206 -3.81 -12.63 -4.86
N ASP A 207 -5.02 -12.52 -5.39
CA ASP A 207 -5.35 -12.72 -6.80
C ASP A 207 -6.29 -11.60 -7.25
N PHE A 208 -5.73 -10.62 -7.92
CA PHE A 208 -6.49 -9.45 -8.36
C PHE A 208 -7.32 -9.73 -9.62
N PRO A 209 -8.31 -8.88 -9.93
CA PRO A 209 -9.04 -8.97 -11.20
C PRO A 209 -8.18 -8.77 -12.46
N THR A 210 -6.99 -8.17 -12.31
CA THR A 210 -6.06 -7.88 -13.41
C THR A 210 -4.98 -8.95 -13.55
N GLU A 211 -4.39 -9.06 -14.73
CA GLU A 211 -3.33 -10.04 -15.06
C GLU A 211 -1.91 -9.54 -14.76
N ALA A 212 -1.76 -8.38 -14.12
CA ALA A 212 -0.48 -7.84 -13.72
C ALA A 212 0.23 -8.74 -12.69
N GLU A 213 1.56 -8.76 -12.72
CA GLU A 213 2.39 -9.62 -11.88
C GLU A 213 2.47 -9.14 -10.43
N ILE A 214 2.33 -10.06 -9.48
CA ILE A 214 2.69 -9.82 -8.08
C ILE A 214 4.18 -10.10 -7.93
N ILE A 215 4.94 -9.05 -7.58
CA ILE A 215 6.41 -9.10 -7.51
C ILE A 215 6.96 -9.15 -6.07
N THR A 216 6.08 -9.22 -5.11
CA THR A 216 6.46 -9.27 -3.68
C THR A 216 7.12 -10.61 -3.36
N PRO A 217 8.29 -10.64 -2.69
CA PRO A 217 8.94 -11.87 -2.26
C PRO A 217 8.04 -12.74 -1.39
N ARG A 218 8.17 -14.05 -1.55
CA ARG A 218 7.38 -15.04 -0.81
C ARG A 218 7.42 -14.84 0.70
N ALA A 219 8.59 -14.50 1.24
CA ALA A 219 8.77 -14.28 2.68
C ALA A 219 7.95 -13.09 3.19
N GLU A 220 7.85 -12.01 2.42
CA GLU A 220 7.06 -10.82 2.76
C GLU A 220 5.55 -11.12 2.69
N ILE A 221 5.11 -11.94 1.73
CA ILE A 221 3.70 -12.39 1.64
C ILE A 221 3.35 -13.23 2.88
N LEU A 222 4.20 -14.17 3.27
CA LEU A 222 4.01 -15.00 4.45
C LEU A 222 3.94 -14.15 5.73
N GLU A 223 4.82 -13.16 5.86
CA GLU A 223 4.82 -12.27 7.02
C GLU A 223 3.56 -11.39 7.06
N ALA A 224 3.09 -10.91 5.91
CA ALA A 224 1.83 -10.17 5.82
C ALA A 224 0.64 -11.05 6.27
N TYR A 225 0.62 -12.32 5.90
CA TYR A 225 -0.41 -13.26 6.35
C TYR A 225 -0.29 -13.66 7.82
N ARG A 226 0.94 -13.69 8.37
CA ARG A 226 1.18 -13.98 9.79
C ARG A 226 0.74 -12.85 10.72
N THR A 227 0.93 -11.62 10.29
CA THR A 227 0.63 -10.44 11.10
C THR A 227 -0.74 -9.82 10.79
N GLY A 228 -1.34 -10.15 9.67
CA GLY A 228 -2.52 -9.46 9.13
C GLY A 228 -2.22 -8.07 8.57
N HIS A 229 -0.94 -7.68 8.49
CA HIS A 229 -0.46 -6.40 7.98
C HIS A 229 0.70 -6.57 7.02
N GLY A 230 0.74 -5.77 5.98
CA GLY A 230 1.84 -5.79 5.01
C GLY A 230 1.56 -4.97 3.78
N ASN A 231 2.39 -5.16 2.77
CA ASN A 231 2.23 -4.54 1.47
C ASN A 231 2.51 -5.57 0.36
N ILE A 232 1.68 -5.53 -0.67
CA ILE A 232 1.85 -6.34 -1.88
C ILE A 232 2.14 -5.40 -3.03
N ARG A 233 3.19 -5.69 -3.79
CA ARG A 233 3.55 -4.94 -4.99
C ARG A 233 3.07 -5.68 -6.22
N GLN A 234 2.42 -4.96 -7.12
CA GLN A 234 1.98 -5.47 -8.41
C GLN A 234 2.60 -4.62 -9.52
N ARG A 235 3.06 -5.26 -10.57
CA ARG A 235 3.75 -4.65 -11.70
C ARG A 235 3.04 -4.99 -12.99
N ALA A 236 2.93 -4.01 -13.90
CA ALA A 236 2.38 -4.18 -15.24
C ALA A 236 3.17 -5.23 -16.02
N VAL A 237 2.47 -5.95 -16.90
CA VAL A 237 3.07 -6.87 -17.85
C VAL A 237 3.29 -6.14 -19.17
N TYR A 238 4.42 -6.39 -19.80
CA TYR A 238 4.74 -5.83 -21.11
C TYR A 238 5.42 -6.85 -22.01
N GLU A 239 5.27 -6.64 -23.29
CA GLU A 239 5.91 -7.39 -24.36
C GLU A 239 6.66 -6.42 -25.30
N VAL A 240 7.52 -6.94 -26.14
CA VAL A 240 8.23 -6.16 -27.13
C VAL A 240 7.83 -6.66 -28.52
N GLU A 241 7.14 -5.83 -29.30
CA GLU A 241 6.70 -6.11 -30.66
C GLU A 241 7.35 -5.10 -31.63
N ASP A 242 8.01 -5.57 -32.63
CA ASP A 242 8.65 -4.74 -33.71
C ASP A 242 9.54 -3.58 -33.20
N GLY A 243 10.02 -3.68 -31.97
CA GLY A 243 10.84 -2.66 -31.36
C GLY A 243 10.09 -1.76 -30.38
N ASP A 244 8.77 -1.74 -30.41
CA ASP A 244 7.91 -1.02 -29.46
C ASP A 244 7.66 -1.83 -28.18
N ILE A 245 7.38 -1.13 -27.10
CA ILE A 245 7.00 -1.74 -25.83
C ILE A 245 5.48 -1.67 -25.69
N ILE A 246 4.86 -2.84 -25.56
CA ILE A 246 3.41 -2.98 -25.45
C ILE A 246 3.06 -3.39 -24.03
N ILE A 247 2.34 -2.54 -23.29
CA ILE A 247 1.78 -2.89 -21.98
C ILE A 247 0.49 -3.68 -22.20
N THR A 248 0.44 -4.92 -21.71
CA THR A 248 -0.69 -5.85 -21.88
C THR A 248 -1.54 -6.02 -20.64
N ALA A 249 -1.00 -5.71 -19.44
CA ALA A 249 -1.75 -5.74 -18.21
C ALA A 249 -1.28 -4.63 -17.25
N LEU A 250 -2.23 -4.00 -16.57
CA LEU A 250 -1.99 -2.94 -15.59
C LEU A 250 -2.24 -3.43 -14.16
N PRO A 251 -1.57 -2.87 -13.16
CA PRO A 251 -1.87 -3.12 -11.75
C PRO A 251 -3.34 -2.80 -11.41
N TYR A 252 -3.85 -3.47 -10.39
CA TYR A 252 -5.23 -3.31 -9.93
C TYR A 252 -5.60 -1.86 -9.64
N GLN A 253 -6.76 -1.40 -10.13
CA GLN A 253 -7.25 -0.02 -9.98
C GLN A 253 -6.30 1.05 -10.57
N VAL A 254 -5.52 0.70 -11.56
CA VAL A 254 -4.69 1.65 -12.32
C VAL A 254 -5.34 1.89 -13.67
N SER A 255 -5.54 3.16 -13.99
CA SER A 255 -6.07 3.62 -15.29
C SER A 255 -4.95 3.73 -16.30
N GLY A 256 -5.18 3.22 -17.53
CA GLY A 256 -4.26 3.37 -18.67
C GLY A 256 -4.03 4.83 -19.03
N ASN A 257 -5.08 5.63 -19.04
CA ASN A 257 -5.02 7.07 -19.31
C ASN A 257 -4.11 7.80 -18.30
N LYS A 258 -4.19 7.44 -17.01
CA LYS A 258 -3.33 8.03 -15.99
C LYS A 258 -1.86 7.66 -16.19
N VAL A 259 -1.57 6.43 -16.59
CA VAL A 259 -0.20 5.99 -16.90
C VAL A 259 0.35 6.76 -18.09
N LEU A 260 -0.44 6.88 -19.16
CA LEU A 260 -0.07 7.68 -20.34
C LEU A 260 0.21 9.13 -19.97
N GLU A 261 -0.62 9.75 -19.14
CA GLU A 261 -0.42 11.11 -18.66
C GLU A 261 0.89 11.25 -17.85
N GLN A 262 1.18 10.31 -16.93
CA GLN A 262 2.41 10.31 -16.16
C GLN A 262 3.67 10.21 -17.05
N ILE A 263 3.63 9.35 -18.07
CA ILE A 263 4.74 9.21 -19.02
C ILE A 263 4.87 10.48 -19.88
N ALA A 264 3.76 11.00 -20.41
CA ALA A 264 3.75 12.22 -21.23
C ALA A 264 4.27 13.45 -20.45
N GLN A 265 3.96 13.57 -19.17
CA GLN A 265 4.49 14.61 -18.30
C GLN A 265 6.03 14.52 -18.20
N GLN A 266 6.58 13.32 -18.07
CA GLN A 266 8.03 13.11 -18.05
C GLN A 266 8.68 13.43 -19.40
N MET A 267 8.02 13.07 -20.52
CA MET A 267 8.49 13.43 -21.87
C MET A 267 8.52 14.95 -22.07
N THR A 268 7.45 15.65 -21.69
CA THR A 268 7.33 17.12 -21.75
C THR A 268 8.39 17.80 -20.88
N ALA A 269 8.67 17.25 -19.70
CA ALA A 269 9.73 17.72 -18.81
C ALA A 269 11.14 17.35 -19.30
N LYS A 270 11.28 16.72 -20.48
CA LYS A 270 12.55 16.23 -21.06
C LYS A 270 13.30 15.23 -20.17
N LYS A 271 12.59 14.50 -19.33
CA LYS A 271 13.13 13.46 -18.46
C LYS A 271 13.18 12.08 -19.11
N LEU A 272 12.46 11.90 -20.23
CA LEU A 272 12.41 10.68 -21.03
C LEU A 272 12.77 10.97 -22.50
N PRO A 273 14.02 11.38 -22.81
CA PRO A 273 14.42 11.70 -24.19
C PRO A 273 14.45 10.46 -25.09
N MET A 274 14.41 9.25 -24.52
CA MET A 274 14.45 7.97 -25.21
C MET A 274 13.08 7.50 -25.70
N VAL A 275 11.98 8.11 -25.28
CA VAL A 275 10.63 7.82 -25.76
C VAL A 275 10.26 8.83 -26.84
N GLU A 276 9.81 8.34 -27.99
CA GLU A 276 9.39 9.15 -29.10
C GLU A 276 7.91 9.43 -29.12
N ASP A 277 7.09 8.39 -28.88
CA ASP A 277 5.63 8.47 -28.95
C ASP A 277 4.94 7.54 -27.94
N LEU A 278 3.69 7.87 -27.63
CA LEU A 278 2.80 7.07 -26.78
C LEU A 278 1.45 6.95 -27.46
N ARG A 279 0.91 5.73 -27.50
CA ARG A 279 -0.40 5.46 -28.10
C ARG A 279 -1.22 4.56 -27.19
N ASP A 280 -2.53 4.79 -27.14
CA ASP A 280 -3.50 3.87 -26.57
C ASP A 280 -4.17 3.12 -27.74
N GLU A 281 -3.92 1.84 -27.82
CA GLU A 281 -4.48 0.93 -28.82
C GLU A 281 -5.43 -0.09 -28.17
N SER A 282 -5.88 0.19 -26.93
CA SER A 282 -6.81 -0.67 -26.21
C SER A 282 -8.17 -0.72 -26.92
N ASP A 283 -8.71 -1.92 -27.07
CA ASP A 283 -10.01 -2.19 -27.66
C ASP A 283 -10.75 -3.30 -26.91
N HIS A 284 -11.86 -3.82 -27.48
CA HIS A 284 -12.64 -4.87 -26.85
C HIS A 284 -11.97 -6.25 -26.89
N GLU A 285 -11.05 -6.49 -27.82
CA GLU A 285 -10.27 -7.74 -27.93
C GLU A 285 -9.02 -7.66 -27.05
N ASN A 286 -8.41 -6.47 -26.97
CA ASN A 286 -7.24 -6.16 -26.13
C ASN A 286 -7.58 -5.03 -25.17
N PRO A 287 -8.20 -5.34 -24.03
CA PRO A 287 -8.69 -4.32 -23.09
C PRO A 287 -7.58 -3.41 -22.52
N THR A 288 -6.34 -3.89 -22.55
CA THR A 288 -5.16 -3.11 -22.21
C THR A 288 -4.10 -3.30 -23.30
N ARG A 289 -3.87 -2.28 -24.11
CA ARG A 289 -2.82 -2.24 -25.12
C ARG A 289 -2.26 -0.82 -25.20
N ILE A 290 -1.27 -0.51 -24.37
CA ILE A 290 -0.60 0.79 -24.34
C ILE A 290 0.75 0.60 -25.04
N VAL A 291 1.00 1.39 -26.09
CA VAL A 291 2.21 1.32 -26.90
C VAL A 291 3.14 2.47 -26.53
N ILE A 292 4.36 2.12 -26.15
CA ILE A 292 5.46 3.06 -25.89
C ILE A 292 6.50 2.88 -27.01
N VAL A 293 6.69 3.92 -27.83
CA VAL A 293 7.62 3.90 -28.97
C VAL A 293 8.97 4.47 -28.55
N PRO A 294 10.04 3.64 -28.50
CA PRO A 294 11.37 4.14 -28.22
C PRO A 294 11.92 4.92 -29.47
N ARG A 295 12.68 5.98 -29.23
CA ARG A 295 13.29 6.80 -30.29
C ARG A 295 14.27 6.03 -31.17
N SER A 296 14.82 4.92 -30.67
CA SER A 296 15.79 4.08 -31.39
C SER A 296 15.74 2.65 -30.85
N ASN A 297 15.89 1.68 -31.74
CA ASN A 297 15.98 0.26 -31.38
C ASN A 297 17.23 -0.09 -30.56
N ARG A 298 18.21 0.83 -30.43
CA ARG A 298 19.41 0.67 -29.60
C ARG A 298 19.17 0.96 -28.12
N ILE A 299 18.01 1.53 -27.77
CA ILE A 299 17.64 1.84 -26.37
C ILE A 299 17.43 0.53 -25.63
N ASN A 300 18.03 0.42 -24.44
CA ASN A 300 17.79 -0.69 -23.55
C ASN A 300 16.36 -0.56 -22.97
N LYS A 301 15.47 -1.42 -23.46
CA LYS A 301 14.06 -1.42 -23.08
C LYS A 301 13.84 -1.85 -21.65
N GLU A 302 14.67 -2.74 -21.12
CA GLU A 302 14.59 -3.19 -19.73
C GLU A 302 14.89 -2.04 -18.75
N ASP A 303 15.92 -1.25 -19.03
CA ASP A 303 16.28 -0.10 -18.21
C ASP A 303 15.20 0.99 -18.29
N LEU A 304 14.64 1.23 -19.48
CA LEU A 304 13.51 2.14 -19.65
C LEU A 304 12.31 1.67 -18.81
N MET A 305 11.98 0.38 -18.87
CA MET A 305 10.86 -0.16 -18.08
C MET A 305 11.14 -0.13 -16.57
N LYS A 306 12.38 -0.41 -16.12
CA LYS A 306 12.76 -0.25 -14.71
C LYS A 306 12.53 1.19 -14.22
N HIS A 307 12.88 2.17 -15.04
CA HIS A 307 12.61 3.57 -14.74
C HIS A 307 11.11 3.88 -14.68
N LEU A 308 10.33 3.41 -15.64
CA LEU A 308 8.89 3.63 -15.69
C LEU A 308 8.16 2.94 -14.51
N PHE A 309 8.57 1.75 -14.12
CA PHE A 309 8.06 1.08 -12.91
C PHE A 309 8.34 1.88 -11.63
N ALA A 310 9.50 2.52 -11.55
CA ALA A 310 9.86 3.31 -10.37
C ALA A 310 9.19 4.69 -10.33
N THR A 311 8.72 5.23 -11.47
CA THR A 311 8.28 6.62 -11.60
C THR A 311 6.82 6.81 -12.00
N THR A 312 6.12 5.71 -12.30
CA THR A 312 4.71 5.72 -12.70
C THR A 312 3.90 4.65 -11.96
N ASP A 313 2.57 4.67 -12.15
CA ASP A 313 1.67 3.64 -11.60
C ASP A 313 1.76 2.28 -12.32
N LEU A 314 2.72 2.07 -13.23
CA LEU A 314 3.03 0.75 -13.82
C LEU A 314 3.54 -0.26 -12.77
N GLU A 315 4.03 0.20 -11.64
CA GLU A 315 4.21 -0.58 -10.42
C GLU A 315 3.50 0.10 -9.27
N ARG A 316 2.70 -0.65 -8.52
CA ARG A 316 1.92 -0.13 -7.42
C ARG A 316 1.96 -1.03 -6.21
N SER A 317 2.00 -0.42 -5.02
CA SER A 317 1.93 -1.11 -3.74
C SER A 317 0.53 -1.03 -3.15
N TYR A 318 0.01 -2.17 -2.67
CA TYR A 318 -1.28 -2.31 -2.00
C TYR A 318 -1.06 -2.72 -0.56
N ARG A 319 -1.66 -1.98 0.34
CA ARG A 319 -1.60 -2.28 1.76
C ARG A 319 -2.47 -3.50 2.10
N ILE A 320 -2.00 -4.35 2.99
CA ILE A 320 -2.79 -5.36 3.68
C ILE A 320 -3.06 -4.89 5.11
N ASN A 321 -4.32 -4.95 5.50
CA ASN A 321 -4.77 -4.77 6.88
C ASN A 321 -6.06 -5.58 7.05
N MET A 322 -5.92 -6.83 7.51
CA MET A 322 -7.03 -7.79 7.61
C MET A 322 -7.89 -7.54 8.86
N ASN A 323 -8.41 -6.33 8.98
CA ASN A 323 -9.29 -5.92 10.07
C ASN A 323 -10.75 -6.22 9.71
N VAL A 324 -11.40 -7.07 10.48
CA VAL A 324 -12.79 -7.52 10.25
C VAL A 324 -13.57 -7.53 11.56
N ILE A 325 -14.89 -7.46 11.45
CA ILE A 325 -15.77 -7.78 12.56
C ILE A 325 -15.84 -9.31 12.67
N GLY A 326 -15.34 -9.85 13.78
CA GLY A 326 -15.34 -11.28 14.06
C GLY A 326 -16.73 -11.82 14.43
N ILE A 327 -16.84 -13.13 14.58
CA ILE A 327 -18.07 -13.80 15.03
C ILE A 327 -18.51 -13.38 16.46
N ASN A 328 -17.60 -12.77 17.23
CA ASN A 328 -17.87 -12.18 18.54
C ASN A 328 -18.40 -10.73 18.47
N GLY A 329 -18.64 -10.20 17.27
CA GLY A 329 -19.11 -8.84 17.05
C GLY A 329 -18.05 -7.75 17.28
N ARG A 330 -16.77 -8.09 17.44
CA ARG A 330 -15.69 -7.12 17.71
C ARG A 330 -14.76 -6.95 16.51
N PRO A 331 -14.33 -5.72 16.21
CA PRO A 331 -13.31 -5.47 15.20
C PRO A 331 -11.94 -5.98 15.69
N GLN A 332 -11.24 -6.68 14.82
CA GLN A 332 -9.92 -7.22 15.12
C GLN A 332 -9.14 -7.45 13.82
N VAL A 333 -7.87 -7.09 13.83
CA VAL A 333 -6.92 -7.54 12.80
C VAL A 333 -6.64 -9.02 13.05
N LYS A 334 -6.82 -9.82 12.00
CA LYS A 334 -6.61 -11.27 12.06
C LYS A 334 -5.50 -11.68 11.12
N ASP A 335 -4.69 -12.63 11.55
CA ASP A 335 -3.85 -13.38 10.63
C ASP A 335 -4.70 -14.29 9.72
N LEU A 336 -4.13 -14.76 8.62
CA LEU A 336 -4.86 -15.56 7.64
C LEU A 336 -5.40 -16.88 8.23
N LEU A 337 -4.61 -17.55 9.07
CA LEU A 337 -4.99 -18.82 9.68
C LEU A 337 -6.14 -18.63 10.67
N LEU A 338 -6.08 -17.60 11.51
CA LEU A 338 -7.16 -17.25 12.44
C LEU A 338 -8.44 -16.89 11.69
N LEU A 339 -8.34 -16.09 10.62
CA LEU A 339 -9.48 -15.69 9.80
C LEU A 339 -10.19 -16.91 9.19
N LEU A 340 -9.44 -17.83 8.58
CA LEU A 340 -10.02 -19.05 7.98
C LEU A 340 -10.62 -19.99 9.04
N ASN A 341 -9.97 -20.18 10.18
CA ASN A 341 -10.50 -20.99 11.25
C ASN A 341 -11.79 -20.41 11.84
N GLU A 342 -11.85 -19.10 12.00
CA GLU A 342 -13.04 -18.43 12.51
C GLU A 342 -14.18 -18.47 11.49
N TRP A 343 -13.88 -18.29 10.21
CA TRP A 343 -14.88 -18.46 9.14
C TRP A 343 -15.41 -19.91 9.09
N LEU A 344 -14.56 -20.93 9.23
CA LEU A 344 -14.99 -22.34 9.29
C LEU A 344 -15.87 -22.61 10.51
N LYS A 345 -15.65 -21.97 11.64
CA LYS A 345 -16.57 -22.02 12.79
C LYS A 345 -17.93 -21.43 12.42
N PHE A 346 -17.96 -20.25 11.82
CA PHE A 346 -19.19 -19.63 11.31
C PHE A 346 -19.91 -20.59 10.33
N ARG A 347 -19.22 -21.14 9.34
CA ARG A 347 -19.80 -22.06 8.38
C ARG A 347 -20.35 -23.33 9.05
N THR A 348 -19.62 -23.88 10.00
CA THR A 348 -20.09 -25.07 10.75
C THR A 348 -21.37 -24.80 11.51
N VAL A 349 -21.49 -23.65 12.18
CA VAL A 349 -22.70 -23.23 12.86
C VAL A 349 -23.86 -23.05 11.87
N THR A 350 -23.62 -22.40 10.74
CA THR A 350 -24.61 -22.15 9.69
C THR A 350 -25.17 -23.46 9.13
N VAL A 351 -24.29 -24.41 8.77
CA VAL A 351 -24.73 -25.71 8.24
C VAL A 351 -25.49 -26.51 9.32
N ARG A 352 -25.03 -26.49 10.57
CA ARG A 352 -25.76 -27.14 11.68
C ARG A 352 -27.16 -26.56 11.84
N ARG A 353 -27.32 -25.24 11.80
CA ARG A 353 -28.63 -24.57 11.88
C ARG A 353 -29.52 -24.97 10.72
N ARG A 354 -29.00 -25.01 9.49
CA ARG A 354 -29.73 -25.44 8.30
C ARG A 354 -30.23 -26.87 8.43
N LEU A 355 -29.38 -27.80 8.85
CA LEU A 355 -29.75 -29.20 9.03
C LEU A 355 -30.80 -29.38 10.15
N GLN A 356 -30.64 -28.65 11.27
CA GLN A 356 -31.60 -28.68 12.36
C GLN A 356 -32.96 -28.14 11.92
N TRP A 357 -33.00 -27.02 11.22
CA TRP A 357 -34.23 -26.45 10.67
C TRP A 357 -34.91 -27.44 9.70
N ARG A 358 -34.14 -28.13 8.87
CA ARG A 358 -34.69 -29.15 7.99
C ARG A 358 -35.23 -30.35 8.77
N LEU A 359 -34.49 -30.81 9.77
CA LEU A 359 -34.93 -31.89 10.66
C LEU A 359 -36.24 -31.54 11.39
N ASP A 360 -36.34 -30.31 11.90
CA ASP A 360 -37.55 -29.85 12.58
C ASP A 360 -38.77 -29.85 11.63
N LYS A 361 -38.57 -29.40 10.38
CA LYS A 361 -39.62 -29.49 9.33
C LYS A 361 -40.00 -30.92 8.97
N VAL A 362 -39.03 -31.79 8.81
CA VAL A 362 -39.24 -33.21 8.53
C VAL A 362 -40.02 -33.86 9.68
N ASN A 363 -39.60 -33.61 10.93
CA ASN A 363 -40.31 -34.15 12.09
C ASN A 363 -41.76 -33.65 12.20
N LYS A 364 -41.96 -32.33 11.97
CA LYS A 364 -43.31 -31.75 11.95
C LYS A 364 -44.18 -32.37 10.86
N ARG A 365 -43.63 -32.57 9.66
CA ARG A 365 -44.37 -33.21 8.55
C ARG A 365 -44.66 -34.68 8.84
N LEU A 366 -43.69 -35.45 9.34
CA LEU A 366 -43.89 -36.84 9.76
C LEU A 366 -44.99 -36.96 10.83
N HIS A 367 -45.00 -36.08 11.83
CA HIS A 367 -46.03 -36.04 12.85
C HIS A 367 -47.44 -35.83 12.24
N ILE A 368 -47.58 -34.93 11.27
CA ILE A 368 -48.84 -34.73 10.57
C ILE A 368 -49.22 -35.97 9.76
N LEU A 369 -48.26 -36.58 9.02
CA LEU A 369 -48.52 -37.78 8.22
C LEU A 369 -48.96 -38.98 9.07
N GLU A 370 -48.39 -39.13 10.28
CA GLU A 370 -48.82 -40.15 11.23
C GLU A 370 -50.31 -39.98 11.59
N GLY A 371 -50.74 -38.75 11.88
CA GLY A 371 -52.14 -38.44 12.17
C GLY A 371 -53.07 -38.70 10.97
N LEU A 372 -52.63 -38.29 9.76
CA LEU A 372 -53.39 -38.55 8.54
C LEU A 372 -53.54 -40.05 8.26
N LEU A 373 -52.49 -40.84 8.51
CA LEU A 373 -52.54 -42.30 8.31
C LEU A 373 -53.54 -42.95 9.29
N ILE A 374 -53.58 -42.50 10.54
CA ILE A 374 -54.60 -42.96 11.54
C ILE A 374 -56.01 -42.66 11.01
N ALA A 375 -56.24 -41.47 10.46
CA ALA A 375 -57.53 -41.11 9.89
C ALA A 375 -57.89 -41.97 8.67
N PHE A 376 -56.95 -42.25 7.77
CA PHE A 376 -57.18 -43.12 6.60
C PHE A 376 -57.55 -44.57 6.99
N LEU A 377 -56.85 -45.10 8.02
CA LEU A 377 -57.14 -46.44 8.51
C LEU A 377 -58.47 -46.53 9.23
N ASN A 378 -59.04 -45.42 9.70
CA ASN A 378 -60.31 -45.36 10.45
C ASN A 378 -61.28 -44.34 9.80
N ILE A 379 -61.33 -44.26 8.51
CA ILE A 379 -61.97 -43.15 7.79
C ILE A 379 -63.48 -43.05 8.08
N ASP A 380 -64.19 -44.18 8.17
CA ASP A 380 -65.59 -44.20 8.45
C ASP A 380 -65.92 -43.63 9.85
N GLU A 381 -65.11 -43.98 10.85
CA GLU A 381 -65.24 -43.47 12.18
C GLU A 381 -64.94 -41.99 12.25
N VAL A 382 -63.92 -41.53 11.54
CA VAL A 382 -63.55 -40.09 11.44
C VAL A 382 -64.71 -39.30 10.85
N ILE A 383 -65.31 -39.80 9.74
CA ILE A 383 -66.44 -39.14 9.11
C ILE A 383 -67.65 -39.11 10.08
N ALA A 384 -67.94 -40.18 10.78
CA ALA A 384 -69.07 -40.26 11.77
C ALA A 384 -68.83 -39.20 12.88
N ILE A 385 -67.62 -39.11 13.46
CA ILE A 385 -67.30 -38.12 14.47
C ILE A 385 -67.48 -36.70 13.95
N ILE A 386 -67.03 -36.39 12.71
CA ILE A 386 -67.17 -35.06 12.12
C ILE A 386 -68.67 -34.70 11.90
N ARG A 387 -69.53 -35.67 11.55
CA ARG A 387 -70.88 -35.38 11.26
C ARG A 387 -71.78 -35.30 12.52
N GLU A 388 -71.45 -36.04 13.55
CA GLU A 388 -72.24 -36.16 14.79
C GLU A 388 -71.91 -35.18 15.87
N ASN A 389 -70.81 -34.48 15.79
CA ASN A 389 -70.34 -33.58 16.84
C ASN A 389 -70.19 -32.14 16.36
N ASP A 390 -70.71 -31.19 17.07
CA ASP A 390 -70.53 -29.74 16.81
C ASP A 390 -69.09 -29.29 16.95
N LYS A 391 -68.31 -30.00 17.76
CA LYS A 391 -66.86 -29.75 17.95
C LYS A 391 -66.07 -31.04 17.75
N PRO A 392 -65.81 -31.46 16.54
CA PRO A 392 -65.21 -32.77 16.24
C PRO A 392 -63.74 -32.88 16.67
N LYS A 393 -62.96 -31.77 16.69
CA LYS A 393 -61.54 -31.77 16.98
C LYS A 393 -61.20 -32.40 18.36
N PRO A 394 -61.77 -31.98 19.50
CA PRO A 394 -61.51 -32.62 20.79
C PRO A 394 -61.87 -34.09 20.82
N VAL A 395 -62.93 -34.50 20.14
CA VAL A 395 -63.39 -35.89 20.06
C VAL A 395 -62.40 -36.76 19.28
N LEU A 396 -61.90 -36.27 18.15
CA LEU A 396 -60.84 -36.92 17.38
C LEU A 396 -59.57 -37.10 18.20
N MET A 397 -59.15 -36.03 18.92
CA MET A 397 -57.95 -36.05 19.76
C MET A 397 -58.09 -37.13 20.85
N GLN A 398 -59.22 -37.18 21.56
CA GLN A 398 -59.43 -38.14 22.59
C GLN A 398 -59.55 -39.58 22.08
N ARG A 399 -60.28 -39.78 20.99
CA ARG A 399 -60.54 -41.08 20.43
C ARG A 399 -59.29 -41.75 19.83
N PHE A 400 -58.52 -41.00 19.03
CA PHE A 400 -57.38 -41.55 18.32
C PHE A 400 -56.05 -41.24 19.02
N LYS A 401 -56.08 -40.53 20.17
CA LYS A 401 -54.91 -40.10 20.96
C LYS A 401 -53.89 -39.28 20.07
N ILE A 402 -54.45 -38.44 19.21
CA ILE A 402 -53.67 -37.58 18.30
C ILE A 402 -53.52 -36.17 18.88
N SER A 403 -52.54 -35.45 18.44
CA SER A 403 -52.27 -34.06 18.83
C SER A 403 -53.28 -33.09 18.19
N ASP A 404 -53.30 -31.86 18.71
CA ASP A 404 -54.10 -30.77 18.19
C ASP A 404 -53.77 -30.49 16.71
N GLU A 405 -52.46 -30.44 16.37
CA GLU A 405 -51.97 -30.25 14.98
C GLU A 405 -52.41 -31.40 14.05
N GLN A 406 -52.36 -32.64 14.51
CA GLN A 406 -52.81 -33.80 13.73
C GLN A 406 -54.33 -33.77 13.51
N ALA A 407 -55.10 -33.42 14.54
CA ALA A 407 -56.55 -33.30 14.43
C ALA A 407 -56.97 -32.18 13.46
N GLU A 408 -56.29 -31.02 13.51
CA GLU A 408 -56.51 -29.93 12.57
C GLU A 408 -56.21 -30.36 11.12
N ALA A 409 -55.05 -31.02 10.90
CA ALA A 409 -54.69 -31.54 9.58
C ALA A 409 -55.71 -32.53 9.01
N ILE A 410 -56.34 -33.35 9.86
CA ILE A 410 -57.40 -34.26 9.46
C ILE A 410 -58.66 -33.48 9.06
N LEU A 411 -59.04 -32.46 9.80
CA LEU A 411 -60.23 -31.64 9.52
C LEU A 411 -60.06 -30.78 8.24
N GLU A 412 -58.84 -30.40 7.92
CA GLU A 412 -58.52 -29.65 6.67
C GLU A 412 -58.41 -30.53 5.42
N LEU A 413 -58.54 -31.88 5.54
CA LEU A 413 -58.49 -32.80 4.42
C LEU A 413 -59.56 -32.48 3.37
N LYS A 414 -59.14 -32.30 2.13
CA LYS A 414 -60.07 -32.19 0.99
C LYS A 414 -60.65 -33.55 0.68
N LEU A 415 -61.96 -33.65 0.44
CA LEU A 415 -62.65 -34.93 0.13
C LEU A 415 -62.00 -35.75 -1.00
N ARG A 416 -61.40 -35.08 -1.97
CA ARG A 416 -60.65 -35.73 -3.05
C ARG A 416 -59.41 -36.50 -2.59
N HIS A 417 -58.87 -36.19 -1.42
CA HIS A 417 -57.72 -36.85 -0.87
C HIS A 417 -58.03 -38.08 -0.02
N LEU A 418 -59.33 -38.49 0.03
CA LEU A 418 -59.75 -39.68 0.73
C LEU A 418 -59.66 -40.97 -0.12
N ALA A 419 -59.13 -40.88 -1.32
CA ALA A 419 -59.00 -42.06 -2.26
C ALA A 419 -57.80 -42.93 -1.77
N LYS A 420 -57.94 -44.27 -2.01
CA LYS A 420 -56.90 -45.27 -1.66
C LYS A 420 -55.51 -44.94 -2.22
N LEU A 421 -55.45 -44.26 -3.35
CA LEU A 421 -54.21 -43.81 -3.96
C LEU A 421 -53.47 -42.80 -3.10
N GLU A 422 -54.19 -41.99 -2.29
CA GLU A 422 -53.58 -41.00 -1.39
C GLU A 422 -52.94 -41.67 -0.16
N GLU A 423 -53.52 -42.80 0.34
CA GLU A 423 -52.86 -43.58 1.41
C GLU A 423 -51.46 -44.05 0.97
N MET A 424 -51.35 -44.57 -0.25
CA MET A 424 -50.08 -45.02 -0.81
C MET A 424 -49.08 -43.86 -0.94
N LYS A 425 -49.53 -42.68 -1.32
CA LYS A 425 -48.67 -41.45 -1.38
C LYS A 425 -48.20 -41.03 0.01
N ILE A 426 -49.10 -41.03 1.00
CA ILE A 426 -48.77 -40.68 2.40
C ILE A 426 -47.74 -41.66 2.96
N ARG A 427 -47.87 -42.96 2.72
CA ARG A 427 -46.88 -43.95 3.15
C ARG A 427 -45.54 -43.77 2.45
N GLY A 428 -45.56 -43.50 1.14
CA GLY A 428 -44.33 -43.21 0.38
C GLY A 428 -43.61 -41.94 0.89
N GLU A 429 -44.37 -40.86 1.09
CA GLU A 429 -43.80 -39.60 1.66
C GLU A 429 -43.25 -39.83 3.09
N GLN A 430 -43.98 -40.63 3.90
CA GLN A 430 -43.53 -40.96 5.28
C GLN A 430 -42.21 -41.77 5.26
N GLU A 431 -42.05 -42.71 4.37
CA GLU A 431 -40.84 -43.53 4.23
C GLU A 431 -39.65 -42.72 3.75
N GLU A 432 -39.85 -41.84 2.75
CA GLU A 432 -38.84 -40.91 2.26
C GLU A 432 -38.36 -39.95 3.37
N LEU A 433 -39.32 -39.33 4.07
CA LEU A 433 -39.00 -38.39 5.16
C LEU A 433 -38.38 -39.08 6.38
N ALA A 434 -38.78 -40.33 6.70
CA ALA A 434 -38.13 -41.10 7.76
C ALA A 434 -36.68 -41.42 7.44
N THR A 435 -36.39 -41.75 6.19
CA THR A 435 -35.02 -41.94 5.69
C THR A 435 -34.22 -40.66 5.73
N GLU A 436 -34.81 -39.55 5.33
CA GLU A 436 -34.17 -38.22 5.41
C GLU A 436 -33.89 -37.84 6.86
N ARG A 437 -34.84 -38.04 7.77
CA ARG A 437 -34.65 -37.81 9.22
C ARG A 437 -33.44 -38.57 9.76
N GLU A 438 -33.37 -39.86 9.47
CA GLU A 438 -32.26 -40.71 9.93
C GLU A 438 -30.91 -40.20 9.40
N GLN A 439 -30.84 -39.75 8.16
CA GLN A 439 -29.62 -39.15 7.57
C GLN A 439 -29.25 -37.84 8.25
N LEU A 440 -30.20 -36.93 8.49
CA LEU A 440 -29.98 -35.66 9.18
C LEU A 440 -29.50 -35.86 10.62
N GLU A 441 -30.16 -36.80 11.36
CA GLU A 441 -29.74 -37.15 12.73
C GLU A 441 -28.31 -37.72 12.78
N LYS A 442 -27.98 -38.62 11.84
CA LYS A 442 -26.61 -39.18 11.71
C LYS A 442 -25.57 -38.11 11.43
N ILE A 443 -25.88 -37.10 10.61
CA ILE A 443 -24.95 -36.00 10.30
C ILE A 443 -24.81 -35.04 11.52
N LEU A 444 -25.94 -34.66 12.11
CA LEU A 444 -25.96 -33.76 13.28
C LEU A 444 -25.31 -34.37 14.52
N GLY A 445 -25.43 -35.70 14.69
CA GLY A 445 -24.83 -36.46 15.78
C GLY A 445 -23.32 -36.74 15.63
N SER A 446 -22.72 -36.42 14.49
CA SER A 446 -21.30 -36.73 14.21
C SER A 446 -20.55 -35.53 13.66
N ALA A 447 -19.60 -35.00 14.43
CA ALA A 447 -18.73 -33.91 14.00
C ALA A 447 -17.94 -34.26 12.72
N THR A 448 -17.54 -35.51 12.54
CA THR A 448 -16.82 -35.99 11.35
C THR A 448 -17.72 -35.96 10.12
N ARG A 449 -18.96 -36.43 10.21
CA ARG A 449 -19.91 -36.42 9.10
C ARG A 449 -20.29 -34.99 8.70
N LEU A 450 -20.47 -34.10 9.67
CA LEU A 450 -20.74 -32.69 9.43
C LEU A 450 -19.58 -32.02 8.68
N LYS A 451 -18.33 -32.28 9.08
CA LYS A 451 -17.14 -31.80 8.39
C LYS A 451 -17.06 -32.33 6.96
N THR A 452 -17.37 -33.62 6.76
CA THR A 452 -17.38 -34.22 5.43
C THR A 452 -18.43 -33.59 4.51
N LEU A 453 -19.60 -33.25 5.06
CA LEU A 453 -20.63 -32.53 4.30
C LEU A 453 -20.15 -31.14 3.91
N ILE A 454 -19.64 -30.36 4.85
CA ILE A 454 -19.10 -29.02 4.59
C ILE A 454 -18.00 -29.07 3.53
N LYS A 455 -17.09 -30.04 3.62
CA LYS A 455 -16.05 -30.26 2.60
C LYS A 455 -16.62 -30.51 1.21
N LYS A 456 -17.63 -31.38 1.09
CA LYS A 456 -18.29 -31.67 -0.19
C LYS A 456 -18.95 -30.42 -0.79
N GLU A 457 -19.58 -29.61 0.05
CA GLU A 457 -20.22 -28.36 -0.39
C GLU A 457 -19.18 -27.34 -0.87
N ILE A 458 -18.06 -27.17 -0.16
CA ILE A 458 -16.96 -26.30 -0.59
C ILE A 458 -16.37 -26.77 -1.93
N VAL A 459 -16.16 -28.08 -2.11
CA VAL A 459 -15.67 -28.64 -3.39
C VAL A 459 -16.65 -28.33 -4.51
N ALA A 460 -17.96 -28.58 -4.30
CA ALA A 460 -18.98 -28.34 -5.34
C ALA A 460 -19.08 -26.84 -5.71
N ASP A 461 -18.98 -25.94 -4.73
CA ASP A 461 -18.96 -24.50 -5.00
C ASP A 461 -17.67 -24.08 -5.71
N ALA A 462 -16.52 -24.68 -5.38
CA ALA A 462 -15.26 -24.43 -6.06
C ALA A 462 -15.26 -24.90 -7.51
N GLU A 463 -15.84 -26.08 -7.79
CA GLU A 463 -16.02 -26.57 -9.16
C GLU A 463 -16.97 -25.69 -9.98
N LYS A 464 -17.99 -25.12 -9.35
CA LYS A 464 -19.00 -24.30 -10.04
C LYS A 464 -18.55 -22.87 -10.31
N TYR A 465 -17.85 -22.23 -9.38
CA TYR A 465 -17.53 -20.81 -9.40
C TYR A 465 -16.04 -20.50 -9.47
N GLY A 466 -15.19 -21.51 -9.28
CA GLY A 466 -13.74 -21.36 -9.32
C GLY A 466 -13.21 -21.11 -10.72
N ASP A 467 -12.12 -20.40 -10.79
CA ASP A 467 -11.38 -20.11 -12.00
C ASP A 467 -9.86 -20.15 -11.73
N GLU A 468 -9.09 -20.00 -12.77
CA GLU A 468 -7.63 -19.91 -12.64
C GLU A 468 -7.19 -18.58 -12.04
N ARG A 469 -5.98 -18.59 -11.47
CA ARG A 469 -5.32 -17.36 -10.96
C ARG A 469 -5.10 -16.40 -12.11
N ARG A 470 -5.47 -15.14 -11.92
CA ARG A 470 -5.28 -14.06 -12.90
C ARG A 470 -3.96 -13.33 -12.71
N SER A 471 -3.58 -13.04 -11.45
CA SER A 471 -2.34 -12.31 -11.13
C SER A 471 -1.22 -13.30 -10.82
N PRO A 472 -0.26 -13.57 -11.74
CA PRO A 472 0.86 -14.47 -11.47
C PRO A 472 1.78 -13.90 -10.41
N ILE A 473 2.38 -14.77 -9.60
CA ILE A 473 3.35 -14.38 -8.58
C ILE A 473 4.74 -14.70 -9.12
N ILE A 474 5.52 -13.65 -9.40
CA ILE A 474 6.86 -13.75 -9.98
C ILE A 474 7.77 -12.80 -9.21
N GLU A 475 8.74 -13.35 -8.49
CA GLU A 475 9.72 -12.51 -7.78
C GLU A 475 10.56 -11.71 -8.79
N ARG A 476 10.61 -10.40 -8.58
CA ARG A 476 11.36 -9.47 -9.39
C ARG A 476 12.19 -8.55 -8.51
N GLU A 477 13.33 -8.11 -9.02
CA GLU A 477 14.10 -7.06 -8.38
C GLU A 477 13.31 -5.75 -8.29
N SER A 478 13.65 -4.94 -7.27
CA SER A 478 13.03 -3.62 -7.10
C SER A 478 13.32 -2.73 -8.30
N ALA A 479 12.31 -2.02 -8.78
CA ALA A 479 12.49 -1.04 -9.84
C ALA A 479 13.39 0.11 -9.38
N GLN A 480 14.29 0.55 -10.24
CA GLN A 480 15.19 1.68 -9.99
C GLN A 480 14.93 2.76 -11.03
N ALA A 481 14.69 3.98 -10.55
CA ALA A 481 14.65 5.13 -11.44
C ALA A 481 16.02 5.29 -12.07
N MET A 482 16.05 5.51 -13.39
CA MET A 482 17.28 5.89 -14.08
C MET A 482 17.79 7.19 -13.47
N ASP A 483 19.08 7.24 -13.19
CA ASP A 483 19.71 8.49 -12.81
C ASP A 483 19.65 9.44 -14.01
N GLU A 484 18.97 10.58 -13.88
CA GLU A 484 18.86 11.60 -14.93
C GLU A 484 20.27 11.97 -15.48
N THR A 485 21.28 11.71 -14.69
CA THR A 485 22.69 12.00 -14.98
C THR A 485 23.34 11.01 -15.95
N ALA A 486 22.83 9.78 -16.05
CA ALA A 486 23.38 8.76 -16.97
C ALA A 486 23.13 9.08 -18.46
N LEU A 487 22.21 10.00 -18.76
CA LEU A 487 21.83 10.42 -20.12
C LEU A 487 22.49 11.72 -20.56
N ILE A 488 23.26 12.37 -19.68
CA ILE A 488 23.92 13.65 -19.95
C ILE A 488 25.37 13.38 -20.34
N SER A 489 25.89 14.15 -21.32
CA SER A 489 27.30 14.06 -21.70
C SER A 489 28.20 14.25 -20.46
N SER A 490 29.19 13.40 -20.33
CA SER A 490 30.16 13.43 -19.22
C SER A 490 31.32 14.42 -19.52
N ASP A 491 30.98 15.70 -19.76
CA ASP A 491 32.00 16.71 -20.03
C ASP A 491 32.63 17.21 -18.74
N PRO A 492 33.98 17.44 -18.73
CA PRO A 492 34.63 18.05 -17.58
C PRO A 492 34.17 19.49 -17.42
N ILE A 493 33.82 19.86 -16.18
CA ILE A 493 33.37 21.20 -15.78
C ILE A 493 33.96 21.63 -14.45
N THR A 494 34.08 22.95 -14.27
CA THR A 494 34.40 23.57 -13.01
C THR A 494 33.19 24.36 -12.53
N VAL A 495 32.64 23.98 -11.37
CA VAL A 495 31.59 24.72 -10.68
C VAL A 495 32.22 25.85 -9.90
N VAL A 496 31.76 27.08 -10.09
CA VAL A 496 32.29 28.27 -9.45
C VAL A 496 31.23 28.97 -8.61
N LEU A 497 31.55 29.23 -7.35
CA LEU A 497 30.69 29.91 -6.37
C LEU A 497 31.31 31.26 -6.02
N SER A 498 30.50 32.32 -6.00
CA SER A 498 30.90 33.62 -5.54
C SER A 498 30.53 33.91 -4.08
N LYS A 499 31.16 34.90 -3.46
CA LYS A 499 30.88 35.34 -2.06
C LYS A 499 29.41 35.72 -1.84
N LYS A 500 28.73 36.29 -2.85
CA LYS A 500 27.32 36.63 -2.81
C LYS A 500 26.38 35.45 -3.16
N GLY A 501 26.94 34.24 -3.29
CA GLY A 501 26.15 33.03 -3.56
C GLY A 501 25.68 32.89 -5.03
N TRP A 502 26.38 33.50 -5.99
CA TRP A 502 26.16 33.28 -7.41
C TRP A 502 26.95 32.07 -7.87
N VAL A 503 26.31 31.24 -8.71
CA VAL A 503 26.88 29.99 -9.21
C VAL A 503 26.89 29.95 -10.73
N ARG A 504 27.92 29.32 -11.30
CA ARG A 504 28.10 29.07 -12.74
C ARG A 504 28.98 27.86 -12.98
N ALA A 505 28.86 27.25 -14.15
CA ALA A 505 29.72 26.14 -14.58
C ALA A 505 30.56 26.53 -15.78
N ALA A 506 31.87 26.39 -15.65
CA ALA A 506 32.85 26.60 -16.72
C ALA A 506 33.21 25.25 -17.34
N LYS A 507 33.53 25.22 -18.66
CA LYS A 507 33.99 24.01 -19.35
C LYS A 507 35.46 23.74 -19.04
N GLY A 508 35.80 22.49 -18.72
CA GLY A 508 37.16 22.06 -18.40
C GLY A 508 37.55 22.26 -16.94
N HIS A 509 38.70 21.71 -16.53
CA HIS A 509 39.27 21.78 -15.21
C HIS A 509 40.41 22.78 -15.07
N GLU A 510 40.98 23.24 -16.21
CA GLU A 510 42.15 24.12 -16.21
C GLU A 510 41.86 25.64 -16.03
N ILE A 511 40.63 25.95 -15.62
CA ILE A 511 40.19 27.35 -15.50
C ILE A 511 40.54 27.88 -14.11
N ASP A 512 41.30 28.99 -14.11
CA ASP A 512 41.50 29.76 -12.87
C ASP A 512 40.22 30.55 -12.51
N ALA A 513 39.40 29.95 -11.66
CA ALA A 513 38.13 30.54 -11.23
C ALA A 513 38.27 31.92 -10.57
N ARG A 514 39.42 32.25 -10.02
CA ARG A 514 39.71 33.56 -9.38
C ARG A 514 39.87 34.69 -10.41
N LYS A 515 40.24 34.37 -11.66
CA LYS A 515 40.40 35.32 -12.76
C LYS A 515 39.13 35.58 -13.53
N LEU A 516 38.05 34.90 -13.22
CA LEU A 516 36.78 35.12 -13.86
C LEU A 516 36.18 36.49 -13.50
N ASN A 517 35.39 37.06 -14.40
CA ASN A 517 34.70 38.33 -14.11
C ASN A 517 33.53 38.09 -13.16
N TYR A 518 33.50 38.78 -12.02
CA TYR A 518 32.43 38.78 -11.05
C TYR A 518 31.62 40.08 -11.13
N LYS A 519 30.40 40.07 -10.58
CA LYS A 519 29.60 41.30 -10.46
C LYS A 519 30.29 42.33 -9.59
N ALA A 520 29.96 43.61 -9.80
CA ALA A 520 30.53 44.71 -8.98
C ALA A 520 30.29 44.45 -7.47
N GLY A 521 31.37 44.42 -6.72
CA GLY A 521 31.36 44.15 -5.28
C GLY A 521 31.12 42.65 -4.93
N ASP A 522 31.33 41.73 -5.85
CA ASP A 522 31.33 40.27 -5.61
C ASP A 522 32.71 39.71 -5.98
N GLU A 523 33.07 38.60 -5.37
CA GLU A 523 34.39 37.98 -5.52
C GLU A 523 34.27 36.45 -5.52
N TYR A 524 35.31 35.76 -5.89
CA TYR A 524 35.46 34.32 -5.77
C TYR A 524 35.28 33.87 -4.31
N GLN A 525 34.47 32.81 -4.11
CA GLN A 525 34.32 32.14 -2.83
C GLN A 525 34.93 30.74 -2.87
N ASP A 526 34.48 29.88 -3.78
CA ASP A 526 34.91 28.48 -3.87
C ASP A 526 34.71 27.92 -5.29
N SER A 527 35.40 26.83 -5.60
CA SER A 527 35.19 26.09 -6.86
C SER A 527 35.54 24.62 -6.72
N ALA A 528 34.85 23.79 -7.49
CA ALA A 528 35.08 22.36 -7.52
C ALA A 528 35.04 21.83 -8.97
N CYS A 529 35.97 20.93 -9.29
CA CYS A 529 36.07 20.25 -10.58
C CYS A 529 35.30 18.94 -10.59
N GLY A 530 34.54 18.70 -11.65
CA GLY A 530 33.76 17.48 -11.80
C GLY A 530 33.25 17.30 -13.23
N LYS A 531 32.18 16.57 -13.41
CA LYS A 531 31.56 16.26 -14.71
C LYS A 531 30.14 16.82 -14.83
N SER A 532 29.72 17.17 -16.03
CA SER A 532 28.40 17.77 -16.31
C SER A 532 27.23 16.88 -15.89
N ASN A 533 27.42 15.55 -15.87
CA ASN A 533 26.43 14.57 -15.47
C ASN A 533 26.39 14.27 -13.95
N GLN A 534 27.22 14.95 -13.16
CA GLN A 534 27.24 14.80 -11.70
C GLN A 534 26.29 15.78 -10.99
N LEU A 535 26.10 15.56 -9.70
CA LEU A 535 25.36 16.45 -8.82
C LEU A 535 26.32 17.43 -8.13
N ALA A 536 26.07 18.73 -8.27
CA ALA A 536 26.78 19.75 -7.51
C ALA A 536 26.09 19.96 -6.14
N VAL A 537 26.87 19.96 -5.09
CA VAL A 537 26.40 20.15 -3.71
C VAL A 537 26.97 21.46 -3.19
N PHE A 538 26.13 22.30 -2.61
CA PHE A 538 26.51 23.58 -2.00
C PHE A 538 26.23 23.53 -0.51
N MET A 539 27.15 24.03 0.28
CA MET A 539 26.96 24.11 1.74
C MET A 539 26.87 25.55 2.20
N ASP A 540 25.94 25.83 3.10
CA ASP A 540 25.82 27.14 3.72
C ASP A 540 26.55 27.23 5.08
N SER A 541 26.69 28.44 5.59
CA SER A 541 27.37 28.73 6.88
C SER A 541 26.70 28.10 8.11
N THR A 542 25.48 27.57 7.97
CA THR A 542 24.77 26.84 9.04
C THR A 542 25.01 25.34 9.01
N GLY A 543 25.79 24.85 8.04
CA GLY A 543 26.07 23.42 7.84
C GLY A 543 24.99 22.63 7.15
N ARG A 544 24.14 23.31 6.35
CA ARG A 544 23.14 22.64 5.48
C ARG A 544 23.70 22.48 4.06
N ALA A 545 23.44 21.35 3.47
CA ALA A 545 23.80 21.02 2.10
C ALA A 545 22.59 21.12 1.16
N TYR A 546 22.82 21.60 -0.05
CA TYR A 546 21.83 21.79 -1.12
C TYR A 546 22.36 21.19 -2.40
N THR A 547 21.53 20.54 -3.20
CA THR A 547 21.97 19.77 -4.37
C THR A 547 21.28 20.24 -5.63
N LEU A 548 22.05 20.44 -6.69
CA LEU A 548 21.57 20.78 -8.02
C LEU A 548 22.33 19.96 -9.06
N PRO A 549 21.64 19.39 -10.09
CA PRO A 549 22.32 18.75 -11.22
C PRO A 549 23.26 19.75 -11.92
N ALA A 550 24.51 19.34 -12.12
CA ALA A 550 25.53 20.25 -12.64
C ALA A 550 25.22 20.78 -14.07
N HIS A 551 24.54 19.98 -14.90
CA HIS A 551 24.09 20.41 -16.24
C HIS A 551 23.02 21.51 -16.24
N LYS A 552 22.37 21.76 -15.09
CA LYS A 552 21.39 22.86 -14.92
C LYS A 552 22.02 24.16 -14.50
N LEU A 553 23.31 24.16 -14.17
CA LEU A 553 24.03 25.36 -13.80
C LEU A 553 24.21 26.29 -15.00
N PRO A 554 24.09 27.61 -14.80
CA PRO A 554 24.32 28.57 -15.88
C PRO A 554 25.78 28.55 -16.36
N SER A 555 25.98 28.80 -17.63
CA SER A 555 27.32 28.84 -18.23
C SER A 555 28.17 29.98 -17.65
N ALA A 556 29.46 29.73 -17.46
CA ALA A 556 30.44 30.75 -17.04
C ALA A 556 30.77 31.83 -18.08
N ARG A 557 30.17 31.77 -19.31
CA ARG A 557 30.16 32.88 -20.26
C ARG A 557 29.40 34.09 -19.74
N GLY A 558 28.40 33.86 -18.85
CA GLY A 558 27.67 34.86 -18.10
C GLY A 558 28.20 35.03 -16.68
N GLN A 559 27.55 35.88 -15.90
CA GLN A 559 27.88 36.12 -14.49
C GLN A 559 27.28 35.11 -13.50
N GLY A 560 26.52 34.10 -14.02
CA GLY A 560 25.86 33.09 -13.23
C GLY A 560 24.49 33.53 -12.71
N GLU A 561 23.93 32.74 -11.79
CA GLU A 561 22.65 32.97 -11.13
C GLU A 561 22.79 32.80 -9.62
N PRO A 562 21.97 33.51 -8.81
CA PRO A 562 22.02 33.34 -7.38
C PRO A 562 21.42 32.01 -6.94
N LEU A 563 22.12 31.28 -6.07
CA LEU A 563 21.61 29.99 -5.52
C LEU A 563 20.28 30.14 -4.76
N THR A 564 19.96 31.34 -4.30
CA THR A 564 18.65 31.65 -3.66
C THR A 564 17.46 31.57 -4.62
N SER A 565 17.70 31.56 -5.95
CA SER A 565 16.64 31.30 -6.93
C SER A 565 16.27 29.80 -6.98
N TYR A 566 17.15 28.92 -6.55
CA TYR A 566 16.97 27.46 -6.55
C TYR A 566 16.57 26.93 -5.17
N PHE A 567 17.08 27.57 -4.09
CA PHE A 567 16.98 27.05 -2.73
C PHE A 567 16.46 28.06 -1.71
N ASN A 568 15.80 27.54 -0.68
CA ASN A 568 15.34 28.31 0.49
C ASN A 568 16.40 28.19 1.60
N ILE A 569 17.18 29.23 1.83
CA ILE A 569 18.21 29.24 2.88
C ILE A 569 17.67 29.90 4.15
N PRO A 570 18.18 29.52 5.36
CA PRO A 570 17.88 30.23 6.61
C PRO A 570 18.29 31.70 6.55
N SER A 571 17.54 32.55 7.25
CA SER A 571 17.87 33.99 7.33
C SER A 571 19.27 34.21 7.86
N GLY A 572 20.07 35.01 7.15
CA GLY A 572 21.46 35.31 7.51
C GLY A 572 22.49 34.22 7.14
N ALA A 573 22.06 33.08 6.56
CA ALA A 573 22.97 32.07 6.04
C ALA A 573 23.60 32.55 4.70
N VAL A 574 24.85 32.16 4.46
CA VAL A 574 25.59 32.41 3.22
C VAL A 574 26.17 31.10 2.70
N PHE A 575 26.22 30.92 1.39
CA PHE A 575 26.87 29.75 0.79
C PHE A 575 28.40 29.91 0.90
N ILE A 576 29.08 28.86 1.38
CA ILE A 576 30.49 28.87 1.67
C ILE A 576 31.32 27.88 0.88
N SER A 577 30.67 26.81 0.34
CA SER A 577 31.40 25.76 -0.35
C SER A 577 30.62 25.21 -1.53
N ALA A 578 31.34 24.80 -2.56
CA ALA A 578 30.86 24.04 -3.72
C ALA A 578 31.62 22.70 -3.77
N MET A 579 30.87 21.61 -3.95
CA MET A 579 31.38 20.25 -4.03
C MET A 579 30.74 19.55 -5.25
N ILE A 580 31.51 18.75 -5.95
CA ILE A 580 31.04 17.93 -7.07
C ILE A 580 31.97 16.73 -7.21
N GLY A 581 31.46 15.56 -7.56
CA GLY A 581 32.25 14.34 -7.70
C GLY A 581 31.38 13.10 -7.77
N ALA A 582 31.99 11.95 -7.60
CA ALA A 582 31.29 10.68 -7.43
C ALA A 582 30.61 10.60 -6.06
N PRO A 583 29.52 9.82 -5.90
CA PRO A 583 28.86 9.67 -4.60
C PRO A 583 29.77 9.18 -3.47
N ASP A 584 30.80 8.40 -3.79
CA ASP A 584 31.75 7.83 -2.83
C ASP A 584 32.92 8.77 -2.51
N ASP A 585 33.07 9.89 -3.21
CA ASP A 585 34.12 10.88 -2.92
C ASP A 585 33.95 11.43 -1.51
N LEU A 586 35.08 11.60 -0.82
CA LEU A 586 35.14 12.03 0.59
C LEU A 586 35.45 13.50 0.70
N TYR A 587 34.83 14.15 1.67
CA TYR A 587 35.06 15.54 2.05
C TYR A 587 35.25 15.67 3.56
N LEU A 588 36.21 16.53 3.97
CA LEU A 588 36.33 16.99 5.35
C LEU A 588 35.37 18.15 5.56
N LEU A 589 34.45 18.01 6.50
CA LEU A 589 33.59 19.09 6.98
C LEU A 589 34.03 19.53 8.36
N GLY A 590 34.11 20.85 8.58
CA GLY A 590 34.47 21.38 9.88
C GLY A 590 33.77 22.68 10.23
N SER A 591 33.81 23.03 11.51
CA SER A 591 33.26 24.27 12.06
C SER A 591 34.36 25.18 12.62
N ASP A 592 34.09 26.47 12.69
CA ASP A 592 34.95 27.48 13.28
C ASP A 592 35.18 27.25 14.80
N PHE A 593 34.43 26.34 15.42
CA PHE A 593 34.67 25.90 16.80
C PHE A 593 35.65 24.71 16.89
N GLY A 594 36.26 24.31 15.76
CA GLY A 594 37.30 23.30 15.71
C GLY A 594 36.83 21.86 15.80
N TYR A 595 35.59 21.58 15.40
CA TYR A 595 35.04 20.22 15.29
C TYR A 595 34.84 19.86 13.81
N GLY A 596 34.98 18.59 13.47
CA GLY A 596 34.73 18.11 12.12
C GLY A 596 34.68 16.59 12.00
N PHE A 597 34.39 16.12 10.80
CA PHE A 597 34.33 14.73 10.41
C PHE A 597 34.47 14.57 8.90
N VAL A 598 34.75 13.36 8.46
CA VAL A 598 34.80 13.00 7.05
C VAL A 598 33.42 12.49 6.61
N VAL A 599 32.99 12.88 5.41
CA VAL A 599 31.67 12.51 4.88
C VAL A 599 31.77 12.08 3.43
N ARG A 600 30.91 11.15 2.99
CA ARG A 600 30.73 10.82 1.57
C ARG A 600 29.84 11.86 0.91
N LEU A 601 30.18 12.27 -0.31
CA LEU A 601 29.41 13.24 -1.07
C LEU A 601 27.97 12.79 -1.29
N GLY A 602 27.75 11.50 -1.56
CA GLY A 602 26.42 10.92 -1.73
C GLY A 602 25.53 11.02 -0.49
N ASP A 603 26.13 10.93 0.71
CA ASP A 603 25.39 11.01 1.98
C ASP A 603 24.86 12.40 2.30
N ILE A 604 25.43 13.45 1.71
CA ILE A 604 25.03 14.85 1.96
C ILE A 604 24.10 15.44 0.89
N GLN A 605 23.81 14.70 -0.17
CA GLN A 605 22.90 15.13 -1.20
C GLN A 605 21.48 15.37 -0.65
N ALA A 606 20.91 16.54 -0.98
CA ALA A 606 19.59 16.97 -0.54
C ALA A 606 18.56 16.82 -1.66
N ARG A 607 17.39 16.28 -1.34
CA ARG A 607 16.27 16.12 -2.29
C ARG A 607 15.27 17.27 -2.29
N THR A 608 15.40 18.21 -1.33
CA THR A 608 14.44 19.31 -1.16
C THR A 608 15.10 20.66 -1.30
N LYS A 609 14.33 21.67 -1.70
CA LYS A 609 14.82 23.07 -1.78
C LYS A 609 15.25 23.68 -0.44
N ASN A 610 14.82 23.11 0.68
CA ASN A 610 15.19 23.54 2.03
C ASN A 610 16.52 22.97 2.50
N GLY A 611 17.18 22.15 1.67
CA GLY A 611 18.45 21.52 1.98
C GLY A 611 18.37 20.47 3.08
N LYS A 612 19.51 19.84 3.37
CA LYS A 612 19.69 18.80 4.38
C LYS A 612 20.68 19.29 5.45
N ALA A 613 20.33 19.22 6.72
CA ALA A 613 21.27 19.50 7.81
C ALA A 613 22.31 18.37 7.88
N VAL A 614 23.57 18.71 7.69
CA VAL A 614 24.71 17.79 7.65
C VAL A 614 25.70 18.04 8.79
N LEU A 615 26.30 19.24 8.83
CA LEU A 615 27.20 19.64 9.89
C LEU A 615 26.40 20.38 10.99
N ASN A 616 26.38 19.79 12.18
CA ASN A 616 25.68 20.39 13.32
C ASN A 616 26.59 21.45 13.98
N VAL A 617 26.46 22.70 13.56
CA VAL A 617 27.11 23.84 14.16
C VAL A 617 26.27 24.41 15.31
N GLY A 618 26.89 24.77 16.44
CA GLY A 618 26.18 25.40 17.55
C GLY A 618 25.61 26.76 17.18
N LYS A 619 24.75 27.36 18.02
CA LYS A 619 24.05 28.64 17.76
C LYS A 619 24.96 29.83 17.40
N GLN A 620 26.23 29.80 17.77
CA GLN A 620 27.21 30.86 17.52
C GLN A 620 28.35 30.44 16.59
N ALA A 621 28.36 29.17 16.15
CA ALA A 621 29.39 28.62 15.28
C ALA A 621 28.94 28.66 13.82
N LYS A 622 29.91 28.66 12.92
CA LYS A 622 29.71 28.61 11.46
C LYS A 622 30.45 27.42 10.88
N ALA A 623 29.91 26.90 9.80
CA ALA A 623 30.61 25.90 9.00
C ALA A 623 31.76 26.59 8.25
N LEU A 624 32.86 25.87 8.07
CA LEU A 624 33.98 26.23 7.22
C LEU A 624 33.81 25.59 5.82
N PRO A 625 34.51 26.11 4.79
CA PRO A 625 34.48 25.47 3.45
C PRO A 625 34.90 24.01 3.54
N ALA A 626 34.16 23.15 2.80
CA ALA A 626 34.47 21.74 2.71
C ALA A 626 35.81 21.52 1.97
N VAL A 627 36.57 20.53 2.39
CA VAL A 627 37.88 20.22 1.78
C VAL A 627 37.79 18.80 1.17
N PRO A 628 38.10 18.65 -0.13
CA PRO A 628 38.11 17.34 -0.74
C PRO A 628 39.21 16.45 -0.17
N VAL A 629 38.90 15.21 0.16
CA VAL A 629 39.86 14.23 0.68
C VAL A 629 40.39 13.44 -0.51
N ARG A 630 41.72 13.31 -0.58
CA ARG A 630 42.41 12.53 -1.61
C ARG A 630 42.64 11.09 -1.18
N ASP A 631 43.15 10.94 0.05
CA ASP A 631 43.42 9.65 0.68
C ASP A 631 43.25 9.78 2.18
N ILE A 632 42.36 9.02 2.78
CA ILE A 632 42.03 9.07 4.20
C ILE A 632 43.19 8.65 5.10
N GLU A 633 44.06 7.77 4.60
CA GLU A 633 45.22 7.24 5.36
C GLU A 633 46.47 8.13 5.25
N HIS A 634 46.56 8.92 4.19
CA HIS A 634 47.78 9.71 3.88
C HIS A 634 47.56 11.22 3.92
N ASP A 635 46.33 11.69 4.08
CA ASP A 635 46.02 13.11 4.26
C ASP A 635 46.16 13.54 5.73
N TYR A 636 46.80 14.67 5.96
CA TYR A 636 46.87 15.34 7.25
C TYR A 636 46.02 16.61 7.26
N ILE A 637 45.29 16.84 8.34
CA ILE A 637 44.49 18.04 8.53
C ILE A 637 45.38 19.18 9.03
N VAL A 638 45.33 20.30 8.34
CA VAL A 638 45.89 21.54 8.78
C VAL A 638 44.77 22.42 9.31
N ALA A 639 44.79 22.74 10.59
CA ALA A 639 43.82 23.64 11.23
C ALA A 639 44.50 24.86 11.80
N ILE A 640 44.00 26.07 11.46
CA ILE A 640 44.58 27.33 11.93
C ILE A 640 43.50 28.18 12.57
N THR A 641 43.83 28.80 13.71
CA THR A 641 42.95 29.76 14.40
C THR A 641 43.23 31.21 14.01
N THR A 642 42.27 32.09 14.26
CA THR A 642 42.38 33.55 14.04
C THR A 642 43.53 34.20 14.83
N GLU A 643 44.03 33.56 15.90
CA GLU A 643 45.20 33.97 16.69
C GLU A 643 46.50 33.32 16.18
N GLY A 644 46.44 32.60 15.05
CA GLY A 644 47.58 31.97 14.41
C GLY A 644 48.13 30.73 15.12
N HIS A 645 47.29 29.99 15.88
CA HIS A 645 47.66 28.65 16.33
C HIS A 645 47.38 27.67 15.19
N MET A 646 48.39 26.90 14.83
CA MET A 646 48.34 25.89 13.79
C MET A 646 48.58 24.50 14.38
N LEU A 647 47.78 23.53 13.95
CA LEU A 647 47.93 22.13 14.30
C LEU A 647 47.82 21.31 13.02
N VAL A 648 48.73 20.37 12.86
CA VAL A 648 48.70 19.33 11.82
C VAL A 648 48.43 18.00 12.51
N THR A 649 47.45 17.22 12.00
CA THR A 649 47.09 15.93 12.62
C THR A 649 46.56 14.98 11.55
N GLU A 650 46.54 13.68 11.82
CA GLU A 650 46.08 12.66 10.87
C GLU A 650 44.60 12.77 10.58
N LEU A 651 44.21 12.68 9.30
CA LEU A 651 42.81 12.68 8.90
C LEU A 651 42.09 11.38 9.35
N ALA A 652 42.81 10.23 9.31
CA ALA A 652 42.29 8.94 9.74
C ALA A 652 41.74 8.88 11.16
N GLU A 653 42.19 9.80 12.05
CA GLU A 653 41.66 9.92 13.41
C GLU A 653 40.22 10.49 13.47
N LEU A 654 39.70 11.08 12.38
CA LEU A 654 38.34 11.60 12.36
C LEU A 654 37.31 10.51 11.97
N PRO A 655 36.12 10.52 12.59
CA PRO A 655 35.06 9.59 12.23
C PRO A 655 34.53 9.93 10.83
N GLN A 656 34.17 8.88 10.09
CA GLN A 656 33.38 9.02 8.88
C GLN A 656 31.89 8.95 9.26
N MET A 657 31.12 10.00 8.94
CA MET A 657 29.73 10.16 9.37
C MET A 657 28.89 10.79 8.27
N ALA A 658 27.62 10.39 8.14
CA ALA A 658 26.68 11.04 7.22
C ALA A 658 26.15 12.39 7.72
N ARG A 659 26.19 12.65 9.02
CA ARG A 659 25.78 13.90 9.68
C ARG A 659 26.26 13.96 11.13
N GLY A 660 26.46 15.13 11.66
CA GLY A 660 26.75 15.30 13.07
C GLY A 660 27.59 16.54 13.36
N LYS A 661 28.13 16.61 14.58
CA LYS A 661 29.11 17.65 15.01
C LYS A 661 30.53 17.21 14.69
N GLY A 662 30.79 15.91 14.65
CA GLY A 662 32.12 15.34 14.55
C GLY A 662 32.96 15.44 15.84
N ASN A 663 34.24 15.11 15.70
CA ASN A 663 35.21 15.16 16.77
C ASN A 663 36.02 16.48 16.74
N LYS A 664 36.64 16.79 17.87
CA LYS A 664 37.46 17.98 17.99
C LYS A 664 38.76 17.81 17.19
N ILE A 665 39.06 18.75 16.28
CA ILE A 665 40.27 18.80 15.44
C ILE A 665 41.34 19.57 16.19
N ILE A 666 41.07 20.83 16.55
CA ILE A 666 41.96 21.73 17.25
C ILE A 666 41.26 22.34 18.47
N ASN A 667 41.97 22.56 19.56
CA ASN A 667 41.40 23.15 20.75
C ASN A 667 41.50 24.70 20.75
N VAL A 668 40.31 25.31 20.75
CA VAL A 668 40.18 26.76 21.07
C VAL A 668 39.52 26.87 22.44
N PRO A 669 40.04 27.66 23.39
CA PRO A 669 39.45 27.81 24.72
C PRO A 669 37.99 28.29 24.63
N ALA A 670 37.11 27.66 25.41
CA ALA A 670 35.65 27.93 25.33
C ALA A 670 35.29 29.39 25.67
N ALA A 671 36.07 30.05 26.54
CA ALA A 671 35.88 31.46 26.87
C ALA A 671 36.12 32.34 25.64
N ARG A 672 37.20 32.10 24.89
CA ARG A 672 37.57 32.86 23.70
C ARG A 672 36.63 32.60 22.51
N LEU A 673 36.11 31.37 22.38
CA LEU A 673 35.04 31.05 21.41
C LEU A 673 33.77 31.84 21.70
N LYS A 674 33.37 31.93 22.98
CA LYS A 674 32.16 32.66 23.40
C LYS A 674 32.28 34.16 23.26
N SER A 675 33.50 34.73 23.52
CA SER A 675 33.76 36.16 23.35
C SER A 675 33.98 36.55 21.88
N GLY A 676 34.14 35.56 20.98
CA GLY A 676 34.47 35.83 19.56
C GLY A 676 35.93 36.27 19.33
N GLU A 677 36.79 36.17 20.35
CA GLU A 677 38.21 36.58 20.26
C GLU A 677 39.02 35.59 19.41
N GLU A 678 38.68 34.31 19.42
CA GLU A 678 39.42 33.29 18.70
C GLU A 678 38.49 32.21 18.18
N SER A 679 38.64 31.83 16.91
CA SER A 679 37.95 30.74 16.24
C SER A 679 38.86 30.08 15.21
N VAL A 680 38.49 28.94 14.65
CA VAL A 680 39.21 28.36 13.52
C VAL A 680 38.86 29.17 12.27
N CYS A 681 39.88 29.64 11.54
CA CYS A 681 39.69 30.43 10.34
C CYS A 681 39.98 29.66 9.05
N ALA A 682 40.77 28.58 9.10
CA ALA A 682 41.13 27.80 7.94
C ALA A 682 41.28 26.31 8.27
N LEU A 683 40.80 25.48 7.40
CA LEU A 683 41.05 24.04 7.34
C LEU A 683 41.54 23.68 5.93
N SER A 684 42.54 22.82 5.85
CA SER A 684 43.06 22.27 4.61
C SER A 684 43.55 20.84 4.82
N LEU A 685 43.84 20.13 3.74
CA LEU A 685 44.50 18.84 3.77
C LEU A 685 45.84 18.93 3.06
N ILE A 686 46.86 18.28 3.60
CA ILE A 686 48.21 18.19 3.06
C ILE A 686 48.71 16.77 3.18
N GLN A 687 49.54 16.34 2.22
CA GLN A 687 50.24 15.05 2.27
C GLN A 687 51.71 15.27 2.59
N ASP A 688 52.33 14.19 3.00
CA ASP A 688 53.77 14.21 3.32
C ASP A 688 54.61 14.70 2.12
N GLY A 689 55.58 15.56 2.37
CA GLY A 689 56.42 16.15 1.35
C GLY A 689 55.81 17.28 0.53
N GLU A 690 54.53 17.67 0.74
CA GLU A 690 53.91 18.82 0.08
C GLU A 690 54.30 20.16 0.74
N LYS A 691 54.29 21.23 -0.06
CA LYS A 691 54.53 22.60 0.40
C LYS A 691 53.22 23.33 0.64
N MET A 692 53.21 24.21 1.59
CA MET A 692 52.03 25.03 1.91
C MET A 692 52.38 26.51 1.94
N THR A 693 51.53 27.35 1.38
CA THR A 693 51.65 28.80 1.47
C THR A 693 50.58 29.38 2.38
N VAL A 694 51.01 30.11 3.42
CA VAL A 694 50.12 30.83 4.33
C VAL A 694 50.06 32.28 3.89
N HIS A 695 48.87 32.80 3.60
CA HIS A 695 48.63 34.19 3.24
C HIS A 695 48.10 34.98 4.44
N SER A 696 48.65 36.18 4.66
CA SER A 696 48.30 37.08 5.77
C SER A 696 48.32 38.52 5.25
N GLY A 697 47.17 39.07 4.86
CA GLY A 697 47.05 40.36 4.22
C GLY A 697 47.82 40.40 2.90
N LYS A 698 48.79 41.34 2.78
CA LYS A 698 49.65 41.44 1.60
C LYS A 698 50.90 40.54 1.68
N LYS A 699 51.09 39.81 2.76
CA LYS A 699 52.26 38.95 2.99
C LYS A 699 51.87 37.48 2.76
N TYR A 700 52.85 36.71 2.31
CA TYR A 700 52.71 35.26 2.23
C TYR A 700 54.00 34.60 2.73
N LYS A 701 53.86 33.38 3.25
CA LYS A 701 54.97 32.55 3.70
C LYS A 701 54.82 31.17 3.07
N ASN A 702 55.83 30.82 2.26
CA ASN A 702 55.95 29.44 1.76
C ASN A 702 56.59 28.61 2.87
N MET A 703 55.89 27.60 3.32
CA MET A 703 56.35 26.62 4.32
C MET A 703 56.83 25.38 3.60
N LYS A 704 58.07 24.99 3.89
CA LYS A 704 58.61 23.72 3.40
C LYS A 704 58.03 22.56 4.21
N PRO A 705 58.09 21.31 3.72
CA PRO A 705 57.58 20.13 4.43
C PRO A 705 58.06 20.08 5.88
N ASP A 706 59.38 20.19 6.16
CA ASP A 706 59.96 20.16 7.50
C ASP A 706 59.40 21.26 8.43
N GLU A 707 59.03 22.41 7.86
CA GLU A 707 58.40 23.49 8.65
C GLU A 707 56.93 23.15 8.97
N VAL A 708 56.21 22.49 8.08
CA VAL A 708 54.83 22.00 8.30
C VAL A 708 54.82 20.90 9.36
N ASP A 709 55.75 19.94 9.28
CA ASP A 709 55.90 18.85 10.22
C ASP A 709 56.17 19.35 11.66
N SER A 710 56.79 20.49 11.84
CA SER A 710 57.01 21.07 13.16
C SER A 710 55.69 21.41 13.89
N TYR A 711 54.53 21.48 13.21
CA TYR A 711 53.20 21.70 13.78
C TYR A 711 52.41 20.44 13.99
N TYR A 712 52.97 19.26 13.70
CA TYR A 712 52.33 17.97 13.96
C TYR A 712 52.10 17.76 15.45
N GLY A 713 50.91 17.24 15.78
CA GLY A 713 50.55 16.95 17.17
C GLY A 713 49.26 16.19 17.32
N GLU A 714 48.98 15.76 18.53
CA GLU A 714 47.74 15.02 18.83
C GLU A 714 46.50 15.86 18.53
N ARG A 715 45.54 15.24 17.91
CA ARG A 715 44.22 15.81 17.60
C ARG A 715 43.56 16.41 18.87
N GLY A 716 42.95 17.55 18.71
CA GLY A 716 42.29 18.24 19.83
C GLY A 716 43.22 19.01 20.76
N ARG A 717 44.49 19.09 20.46
CA ARG A 717 45.44 20.03 21.14
C ARG A 717 45.32 21.44 20.55
N ARG A 718 45.95 22.42 21.19
CA ARG A 718 45.89 23.84 20.79
C ARG A 718 46.73 24.17 19.55
N GLY A 719 47.78 23.40 19.31
CA GLY A 719 48.77 23.67 18.28
C GLY A 719 49.79 24.74 18.66
N LEU A 720 50.72 25.01 17.74
CA LEU A 720 51.80 25.98 17.93
C LEU A 720 51.48 27.29 17.19
N LYS A 721 52.05 28.43 17.69
CA LYS A 721 51.84 29.72 17.05
C LYS A 721 52.70 29.88 15.78
N LEU A 722 52.10 30.39 14.72
CA LEU A 722 52.80 30.85 13.54
C LEU A 722 53.78 32.00 13.86
N PRO A 723 54.82 32.19 13.02
CA PRO A 723 55.76 33.28 13.18
C PRO A 723 55.12 34.68 13.28
N ARG A 724 55.73 35.60 13.96
CA ARG A 724 55.26 37.00 14.06
C ARG A 724 55.10 37.61 12.64
N GLY A 725 53.94 38.18 12.34
CA GLY A 725 53.58 38.74 11.04
C GLY A 725 52.76 37.84 10.13
N TYR A 726 52.52 36.57 10.52
CA TYR A 726 51.70 35.62 9.77
C TYR A 726 50.61 34.99 10.66
N ARG A 727 50.20 35.63 11.71
CA ARG A 727 49.24 35.12 12.67
C ARG A 727 47.78 35.38 12.29
N SER A 728 47.54 36.38 11.42
CA SER A 728 46.23 36.68 10.87
C SER A 728 46.13 36.01 9.48
N VAL A 729 45.64 34.78 9.45
CA VAL A 729 45.62 33.97 8.21
C VAL A 729 44.35 34.22 7.45
N ASP A 730 44.49 34.59 6.18
CA ASP A 730 43.36 34.83 5.26
C ASP A 730 43.03 33.58 4.43
N ARG A 731 44.04 32.81 4.01
CA ARG A 731 43.88 31.58 3.24
C ARG A 731 45.12 30.69 3.31
N LEU A 732 44.92 29.43 3.00
CA LEU A 732 45.99 28.44 2.80
C LEU A 732 45.97 27.98 1.34
N GLU A 733 47.15 27.77 0.79
CA GLU A 733 47.35 27.12 -0.52
C GLU A 733 48.33 25.97 -0.33
N VAL A 734 47.95 24.80 -0.77
CA VAL A 734 48.79 23.59 -0.80
C VAL A 734 49.25 23.38 -2.23
N GLU A 735 50.57 23.33 -2.46
CA GLU A 735 51.16 22.94 -3.75
C GLU A 735 51.17 21.41 -3.80
N GLN A 736 50.22 20.87 -4.57
CA GLN A 736 50.13 19.42 -4.79
C GLN A 736 51.33 18.96 -5.63
N ASN A 737 51.99 17.91 -5.17
CA ASN A 737 53.02 17.24 -6.00
C ASN A 737 52.38 16.60 -7.21
N PRO A 738 52.83 16.85 -8.45
CA PRO A 738 52.24 16.31 -9.67
C PRO A 738 52.61 14.84 -9.95
N HIS A 739 52.94 14.06 -8.96
CA HIS A 739 53.27 12.65 -9.10
C HIS A 739 52.45 11.80 -8.14
N VAL A 740 51.43 11.19 -8.66
CA VAL A 740 51.08 9.75 -8.62
C VAL A 740 49.81 9.55 -9.41
N GLU A 741 49.91 9.40 -10.75
CA GLU A 741 49.01 8.55 -11.52
C GLU A 741 49.79 7.24 -11.73
N GLU A 742 49.40 6.18 -11.03
CA GLU A 742 49.50 4.79 -11.43
C GLU A 742 48.16 4.11 -11.28
#